data_863aebb06d8902856c9402968f6696d5
#
_entry.id   863aebb06d8902856c9402968f6696d5
#
_cell.length_a   1.000
_cell.length_b   1.000
_cell.length_c   1.000
_cell.angle_alpha   90.00
_cell.angle_beta   90.00
_cell.angle_gamma   90.00
#
_symmetry.space_group_name_H-M   'P 1'
#
loop_
_entity.id
_entity.type
_entity.pdbx_description
1 polymer ?
#
loop_
_entity_poly.entity_id
_entity_poly.type
_entity_poly.pdbx_seq_one_letter_code
_entity_poly.pdbx_strand_id
1 'polypeptide(L)'
;TDLTGLDIANASMLDEATAAAEAMTLCRNVVSGRETFFVSELCHPQTIEVVQTRAKPLGLRVIVGDHNTFDFGVAQVSNLQDGQGSKLKTCATFGVLLQYPATDGAILDYTDFATRAHDADALVIVAADILSLTLLKPPGEFGADVAVGSTQRFGVPLGFGGPHAAYMATRDAHKRHLPGRLVGVSHDAEGRPGFRLALQTREQHIRRDKATSNICTAQVLLAVMASMYAVYHGPRGLRGIAKRVHEFAAKLAEGLQQLGFNIAHDEFFDTIRVDLGEASWSADILQRAERIGYNLRPLGSHSIGIAVDETTTDADIETLMSLFRGTHVRDFSDDALDGSAFGIPESARRTSDFLTHPVFNTHHTETEMLRYLRRLESRDLSLTHSMIPLGSCTMKLNATAEMFPVSWPEFSKLHPFAPEAQTTGYRDMCEQLEHWLAEITGFAAVSLQPNAGSQGEYAGLLAIRQYHEANGEGHRKVCLIPQSAHGTNPASAVMAGFKVVPVATSKEGDIDVADLRAKADQHANDLAALMVTYPSTHGVFEPTIREICDVVHQHGGQVYMDGANMNAQVGLCRPGDFGADVCHLNLHKTFCIPHGGGGPGMGPIGVALHLLPFLPSHPKLQLAEANNPNGVGPVSAAPFGSASILTISWMYIRMMGAQGLTEATKAAILNANYIAKRLDGYYPVLYKGKRGLVAHECIVDLRQFKSAGVEVEDVAKRLMDYGFHAPTVSFPVAGTLMIEPTESESKAELDRFCDAMISIHGEIQQVVNGTADKQNNVLKNAPHTARQVTSDDWSRPYSRSEAAFPAPWLREAKFWPAVARIDNVYGDRNLVCSCPPMEMFE
;
A
#
# COMPACT_ATOMS: atom_id res chain seq x y z
N THR A 1 6.72 -16.54 -0.50
CA THR A 1 7.01 -17.74 0.33
C THR A 1 8.30 -18.41 -0.12
N ASP A 2 8.45 -18.84 -1.36
CA ASP A 2 9.59 -19.63 -1.87
C ASP A 2 10.97 -19.02 -1.56
N LEU A 3 11.12 -17.70 -1.73
CA LEU A 3 12.39 -17.02 -1.50
C LEU A 3 12.70 -16.87 -0.01
N THR A 4 11.69 -16.63 0.81
CA THR A 4 11.84 -16.39 2.25
C THR A 4 11.89 -17.67 3.09
N GLY A 5 11.46 -18.82 2.56
CA GLY A 5 11.33 -20.07 3.31
C GLY A 5 10.24 -20.04 4.38
N LEU A 6 9.22 -19.18 4.21
CA LEU A 6 8.09 -19.05 5.12
C LEU A 6 6.78 -19.49 4.46
N ASP A 7 5.76 -19.81 5.26
CA ASP A 7 4.60 -20.58 4.82
C ASP A 7 3.57 -19.75 4.04
N ILE A 8 3.40 -18.47 4.42
CA ILE A 8 2.34 -17.61 3.85
C ILE A 8 2.83 -16.18 3.67
N ALA A 9 2.43 -15.53 2.59
CA ALA A 9 2.72 -14.13 2.31
C ALA A 9 1.46 -13.37 1.92
N ASN A 10 1.41 -12.07 2.23
CA ASN A 10 0.36 -11.18 1.76
C ASN A 10 0.56 -10.78 0.27
N ALA A 11 -0.46 -10.15 -0.30
CA ALA A 11 -0.43 -9.75 -1.72
C ALA A 11 0.57 -8.62 -1.99
N SER A 12 0.62 -7.60 -1.13
CA SER A 12 1.61 -6.52 -1.14
C SER A 12 1.53 -5.67 0.13
N MET A 13 2.61 -4.98 0.43
CA MET A 13 2.71 -3.93 1.44
C MET A 13 3.08 -2.60 0.77
N LEU A 14 3.32 -1.52 1.55
CA LEU A 14 3.59 -0.19 1.00
C LEU A 14 5.06 -0.02 0.64
N ASP A 15 5.95 -0.06 1.63
CA ASP A 15 7.41 -0.07 1.46
C ASP A 15 8.05 -0.93 2.56
N GLU A 16 9.37 -1.18 2.49
CA GLU A 16 10.06 -2.06 3.45
C GLU A 16 9.95 -1.52 4.88
N ALA A 17 10.15 -0.24 5.10
CA ALA A 17 10.15 0.34 6.44
C ALA A 17 8.75 0.26 7.10
N THR A 18 7.69 0.53 6.34
CA THR A 18 6.31 0.38 6.83
C THR A 18 5.95 -1.09 7.03
N ALA A 19 6.46 -2.00 6.18
CA ALA A 19 6.29 -3.43 6.38
C ALA A 19 6.98 -3.92 7.66
N ALA A 20 8.18 -3.43 7.98
CA ALA A 20 8.87 -3.71 9.24
C ALA A 20 8.08 -3.20 10.46
N ALA A 21 7.50 -1.99 10.35
CA ALA A 21 6.65 -1.43 11.40
C ALA A 21 5.34 -2.22 11.60
N GLU A 22 4.74 -2.72 10.52
CA GLU A 22 3.59 -3.63 10.61
C GLU A 22 3.98 -4.99 11.20
N ALA A 23 5.16 -5.52 10.88
CA ALA A 23 5.69 -6.74 11.47
C ALA A 23 5.92 -6.61 12.97
N MET A 24 6.41 -5.46 13.45
CA MET A 24 6.47 -5.14 14.89
C MET A 24 5.08 -5.23 15.53
N THR A 25 4.05 -4.68 14.87
CA THR A 25 2.67 -4.74 15.37
C THR A 25 2.13 -6.17 15.37
N LEU A 26 2.46 -6.98 14.35
CA LEU A 26 2.14 -8.41 14.32
C LEU A 26 2.74 -9.13 15.52
N CYS A 27 4.04 -8.96 15.77
CA CYS A 27 4.73 -9.59 16.90
C CYS A 27 4.10 -9.22 18.24
N ARG A 28 3.78 -7.94 18.45
CA ARG A 28 3.07 -7.45 19.64
C ARG A 28 1.72 -8.13 19.84
N ASN A 29 0.97 -8.35 18.76
CA ASN A 29 -0.35 -9.00 18.82
C ASN A 29 -0.26 -10.50 19.11
N VAL A 30 0.84 -11.16 18.69
CA VAL A 30 1.10 -12.56 18.98
C VAL A 30 1.63 -12.72 20.42
N VAL A 31 2.63 -11.90 20.80
CA VAL A 31 3.27 -11.93 22.11
C VAL A 31 2.72 -10.78 22.96
N SER A 32 1.54 -10.99 23.52
CA SER A 32 0.84 -9.96 24.28
C SER A 32 1.47 -9.69 25.66
N GLY A 33 1.27 -8.46 26.16
CA GLY A 33 1.68 -8.09 27.54
C GLY A 33 3.14 -7.63 27.69
N ARG A 34 3.88 -7.52 26.59
CA ARG A 34 5.25 -6.99 26.53
C ARG A 34 5.26 -5.66 25.77
N GLU A 35 6.22 -4.77 26.07
CA GLU A 35 6.27 -3.41 25.53
C GLU A 35 7.60 -3.07 24.85
N THR A 36 8.59 -3.99 24.87
CA THR A 36 9.92 -3.74 24.31
C THR A 36 10.11 -4.46 22.98
N PHE A 37 10.63 -3.73 21.99
CA PHE A 37 11.02 -4.22 20.68
C PHE A 37 12.49 -3.89 20.41
N PHE A 38 13.28 -4.86 19.99
CA PHE A 38 14.68 -4.66 19.63
C PHE A 38 14.83 -4.47 18.12
N VAL A 39 15.69 -3.53 17.71
CA VAL A 39 16.06 -3.30 16.31
C VAL A 39 17.59 -3.30 16.23
N SER A 40 18.15 -4.13 15.38
CA SER A 40 19.60 -4.11 15.13
C SER A 40 19.99 -2.75 14.52
N GLU A 41 21.08 -2.17 15.04
CA GLU A 41 21.68 -0.94 14.48
C GLU A 41 22.17 -1.11 13.04
N LEU A 42 22.29 -2.37 12.58
CA LEU A 42 22.64 -2.74 11.22
C LEU A 42 21.42 -2.77 10.27
N CYS A 43 20.21 -2.42 10.74
CA CYS A 43 19.08 -2.15 9.87
C CYS A 43 19.27 -0.84 9.09
N HIS A 44 18.55 -0.70 7.97
CA HIS A 44 18.57 0.57 7.24
C HIS A 44 18.04 1.72 8.09
N PRO A 45 18.72 2.89 8.11
CA PRO A 45 18.32 4.01 8.98
C PRO A 45 16.87 4.44 8.83
N GLN A 46 16.35 4.50 7.58
CA GLN A 46 14.95 4.85 7.33
C GLN A 46 13.98 3.81 7.89
N THR A 47 14.35 2.53 7.93
CA THR A 47 13.54 1.46 8.52
C THR A 47 13.47 1.62 10.05
N ILE A 48 14.61 1.92 10.70
CA ILE A 48 14.68 2.20 12.13
C ILE A 48 13.76 3.36 12.50
N GLU A 49 13.85 4.48 11.78
CA GLU A 49 13.07 5.70 12.03
C GLU A 49 11.54 5.47 11.89
N VAL A 50 11.10 4.77 10.84
CA VAL A 50 9.67 4.48 10.64
C VAL A 50 9.14 3.53 11.73
N VAL A 51 9.94 2.56 12.16
CA VAL A 51 9.58 1.66 13.27
C VAL A 51 9.43 2.46 14.57
N GLN A 52 10.35 3.39 14.86
CA GLN A 52 10.27 4.26 16.03
C GLN A 52 9.03 5.18 15.97
N THR A 53 8.73 5.76 14.81
CA THR A 53 7.53 6.58 14.59
C THR A 53 6.25 5.77 14.87
N ARG A 54 6.19 4.53 14.40
CA ARG A 54 5.05 3.63 14.64
C ARG A 54 4.93 3.20 16.11
N ALA A 55 6.04 3.00 16.79
CA ALA A 55 6.07 2.56 18.19
C ALA A 55 5.59 3.63 19.17
N LYS A 56 5.94 4.91 18.92
CA LYS A 56 5.68 6.06 19.83
C LYS A 56 4.22 6.20 20.26
N PRO A 57 3.22 6.27 19.35
CA PRO A 57 1.81 6.42 19.73
C PRO A 57 1.25 5.20 20.47
N LEU A 58 1.83 4.04 20.28
CA LEU A 58 1.44 2.80 20.93
C LEU A 58 2.08 2.61 22.32
N GLY A 59 2.94 3.53 22.73
CA GLY A 59 3.68 3.45 24.01
C GLY A 59 4.70 2.32 24.04
N LEU A 60 5.18 1.87 22.87
CA LEU A 60 6.18 0.80 22.76
C LEU A 60 7.58 1.39 22.88
N ARG A 61 8.46 0.64 23.54
CA ARG A 61 9.87 0.97 23.68
C ARG A 61 10.67 0.27 22.58
N VAL A 62 11.30 1.03 21.69
CA VAL A 62 12.25 0.53 20.71
C VAL A 62 13.67 0.69 21.26
N ILE A 63 14.43 -0.41 21.26
CA ILE A 63 15.86 -0.42 21.61
C ILE A 63 16.63 -0.69 20.31
N VAL A 64 17.48 0.26 19.91
CA VAL A 64 18.40 0.11 18.78
C VAL A 64 19.78 -0.20 19.32
N GLY A 65 20.44 -1.26 18.80
CA GLY A 65 21.76 -1.65 19.27
C GLY A 65 22.37 -2.84 18.56
N ASP A 66 23.53 -3.28 19.06
CA ASP A 66 24.23 -4.45 18.55
C ASP A 66 23.56 -5.75 19.01
N HIS A 67 23.13 -6.57 18.06
CA HIS A 67 22.49 -7.86 18.31
C HIS A 67 23.41 -8.88 19.01
N ASN A 68 24.73 -8.75 18.86
CA ASN A 68 25.69 -9.64 19.53
C ASN A 68 25.72 -9.44 21.04
N THR A 69 25.56 -8.19 21.48
CA THR A 69 25.63 -7.80 22.89
C THR A 69 24.24 -7.66 23.53
N PHE A 70 23.16 -7.79 22.75
CA PHE A 70 21.80 -7.65 23.27
C PHE A 70 21.42 -8.82 24.17
N ASP A 71 21.01 -8.49 25.41
CA ASP A 71 20.55 -9.44 26.41
C ASP A 71 19.03 -9.37 26.59
N PHE A 72 18.33 -10.46 26.32
CA PHE A 72 16.88 -10.59 26.48
C PHE A 72 16.44 -10.59 27.95
N GLY A 73 17.34 -10.93 28.88
CA GLY A 73 17.06 -11.12 30.32
C GLY A 73 17.25 -9.86 31.18
N VAL A 74 17.98 -8.84 30.72
CA VAL A 74 18.31 -7.63 31.48
C VAL A 74 17.75 -6.40 30.79
N ALA A 75 16.81 -5.73 31.45
CA ALA A 75 16.46 -4.36 31.08
C ALA A 75 17.69 -3.46 31.30
N GLN A 76 18.43 -3.14 30.24
CA GLN A 76 19.47 -2.11 30.32
C GLN A 76 18.80 -0.76 30.63
N VAL A 77 18.78 -0.40 31.90
CA VAL A 77 18.37 0.92 32.37
C VAL A 77 19.58 1.86 32.21
N SER A 78 19.81 2.31 30.97
CA SER A 78 20.68 3.47 30.75
C SER A 78 19.80 4.69 30.55
N ASN A 79 19.85 5.61 31.54
CA ASN A 79 19.29 6.97 31.52
C ASN A 79 17.76 7.14 31.54
N LEU A 80 17.14 6.85 32.69
CA LEU A 80 15.90 7.51 33.10
C LEU A 80 16.17 8.32 34.38
N GLN A 81 16.38 9.64 34.24
CA GLN A 81 16.08 10.60 35.30
C GLN A 81 14.59 10.88 35.31
N ASP A 82 13.81 10.06 36.00
CA ASP A 82 12.47 10.42 36.43
C ASP A 82 12.26 9.89 37.84
N GLY A 83 12.21 10.86 38.75
CA GLY A 83 12.07 10.65 40.19
C GLY A 83 10.65 10.27 40.62
N GLN A 84 10.18 9.08 40.22
CA GLN A 84 9.06 8.42 40.90
C GLN A 84 9.27 6.92 40.89
N GLY A 85 9.42 6.36 42.11
CA GLY A 85 9.61 4.93 42.36
C GLY A 85 8.41 4.11 41.93
N SER A 86 8.41 3.63 40.67
CA SER A 86 7.49 2.63 40.14
C SER A 86 8.24 1.31 39.99
N LYS A 87 7.64 0.25 40.50
CA LYS A 87 8.15 -1.12 40.41
C LYS A 87 8.66 -1.43 39.02
N LEU A 88 9.94 -1.82 38.91
CA LEU A 88 10.56 -2.39 37.72
C LEU A 88 9.69 -3.54 37.18
N LYS A 89 8.83 -3.24 36.19
CA LYS A 89 8.29 -4.27 35.33
C LYS A 89 9.44 -4.72 34.44
N THR A 90 9.75 -6.01 34.48
CA THR A 90 10.70 -6.64 33.57
C THR A 90 10.29 -6.30 32.14
N CYS A 91 11.11 -5.50 31.44
CA CYS A 91 10.88 -5.09 30.06
C CYS A 91 11.19 -6.27 29.12
N ALA A 92 10.39 -7.33 29.17
CA ALA A 92 10.57 -8.47 28.28
C ALA A 92 10.31 -8.05 26.84
N THR A 93 11.19 -8.44 25.94
CA THR A 93 11.12 -8.17 24.50
C THR A 93 10.08 -9.07 23.86
N PHE A 94 9.20 -8.48 22.98
CA PHE A 94 8.20 -9.27 22.27
C PHE A 94 8.62 -9.64 20.85
N GLY A 95 9.63 -8.95 20.31
CA GLY A 95 10.13 -9.23 18.98
C GLY A 95 11.41 -8.45 18.68
N VAL A 96 12.09 -8.88 17.65
CA VAL A 96 13.36 -8.30 17.18
C VAL A 96 13.32 -8.10 15.67
N LEU A 97 14.04 -7.07 15.18
CA LEU A 97 14.21 -6.78 13.75
C LEU A 97 15.69 -6.83 13.39
N LEU A 98 16.02 -7.63 12.37
CA LEU A 98 17.35 -7.81 11.79
C LEU A 98 17.33 -7.43 10.31
N GLN A 99 18.50 -7.09 9.74
CA GLN A 99 18.66 -6.77 8.30
C GLN A 99 19.56 -7.80 7.63
N TYR A 100 19.17 -8.30 6.44
CA TYR A 100 19.91 -9.36 5.75
C TYR A 100 19.92 -9.15 4.22
N PRO A 101 21.08 -8.83 3.60
CA PRO A 101 22.32 -8.40 4.23
C PRO A 101 22.19 -7.12 5.06
N ALA A 102 23.12 -6.86 5.95
CA ALA A 102 23.15 -5.68 6.79
C ALA A 102 23.32 -4.37 5.98
N THR A 103 23.02 -3.22 6.59
CA THR A 103 23.05 -1.92 5.91
C THR A 103 24.44 -1.52 5.38
N ASP A 104 25.49 -2.11 5.93
CA ASP A 104 26.89 -1.93 5.50
C ASP A 104 27.40 -3.05 4.59
N GLY A 105 26.51 -3.95 4.18
CA GLY A 105 26.74 -5.04 3.25
C GLY A 105 27.06 -6.39 3.87
N ALA A 106 27.34 -6.49 5.18
CA ALA A 106 27.72 -7.74 5.84
C ALA A 106 26.64 -8.82 5.71
N ILE A 107 27.05 -10.03 5.39
CA ILE A 107 26.23 -11.24 5.55
C ILE A 107 26.53 -11.83 6.92
N LEU A 108 25.52 -11.87 7.79
CA LEU A 108 25.65 -12.34 9.17
C LEU A 108 24.85 -13.61 9.41
N ASP A 109 25.40 -14.52 10.20
CA ASP A 109 24.67 -15.70 10.67
C ASP A 109 23.85 -15.35 11.92
N TYR A 110 22.55 -15.28 11.78
CA TYR A 110 21.62 -14.95 12.86
C TYR A 110 21.05 -16.17 13.59
N THR A 111 21.51 -17.39 13.29
CA THR A 111 20.94 -18.66 13.84
C THR A 111 20.94 -18.67 15.37
N ASP A 112 22.10 -18.34 15.99
CA ASP A 112 22.22 -18.29 17.44
C ASP A 112 21.40 -17.17 18.07
N PHE A 113 21.33 -16.02 17.42
CA PHE A 113 20.53 -14.88 17.90
C PHE A 113 19.04 -15.21 17.85
N ALA A 114 18.57 -15.84 16.76
CA ALA A 114 17.19 -16.28 16.61
C ALA A 114 16.83 -17.32 17.69
N THR A 115 17.72 -18.26 18.00
CA THR A 115 17.53 -19.24 19.07
C THR A 115 17.38 -18.54 20.43
N ARG A 116 18.27 -17.60 20.78
CA ARG A 116 18.16 -16.82 22.02
C ARG A 116 16.90 -15.98 22.10
N ALA A 117 16.43 -15.43 20.97
CA ALA A 117 15.17 -14.70 20.92
C ALA A 117 13.97 -15.60 21.23
N HIS A 118 13.95 -16.80 20.62
CA HIS A 118 12.87 -17.78 20.86
C HIS A 118 12.90 -18.32 22.31
N ASP A 119 14.08 -18.58 22.87
CA ASP A 119 14.23 -18.98 24.28
C ASP A 119 13.67 -17.91 25.24
N ALA A 120 13.64 -16.65 24.79
CA ALA A 120 13.04 -15.54 25.50
C ALA A 120 11.56 -15.27 25.11
N ASP A 121 10.92 -16.13 24.35
CA ASP A 121 9.59 -15.98 23.75
C ASP A 121 9.45 -14.67 22.91
N ALA A 122 10.47 -14.23 22.22
CA ALA A 122 10.43 -13.10 21.29
C ALA A 122 10.43 -13.62 19.85
N LEU A 123 9.61 -12.97 18.98
CA LEU A 123 9.57 -13.33 17.56
C LEU A 123 10.69 -12.64 16.77
N VAL A 124 11.19 -13.29 15.75
CA VAL A 124 12.28 -12.83 14.90
C VAL A 124 11.76 -12.34 13.56
N ILE A 125 11.96 -11.05 13.28
CA ILE A 125 11.69 -10.42 11.99
C ILE A 125 13.01 -10.20 11.27
N VAL A 126 13.05 -10.55 9.98
CA VAL A 126 14.20 -10.29 9.10
C VAL A 126 13.75 -9.41 7.94
N ALA A 127 14.33 -8.22 7.83
CA ALA A 127 14.24 -7.39 6.63
C ALA A 127 15.30 -7.89 5.64
N ALA A 128 14.88 -8.44 4.50
CA ALA A 128 15.79 -9.13 3.58
C ALA A 128 15.68 -8.59 2.15
N ASP A 129 16.85 -8.44 1.51
CA ASP A 129 16.92 -8.15 0.06
C ASP A 129 16.46 -9.37 -0.73
N ILE A 130 15.39 -9.19 -1.54
CA ILE A 130 14.78 -10.32 -2.24
C ILE A 130 15.65 -10.94 -3.33
N LEU A 131 16.55 -10.17 -3.95
CA LEU A 131 17.46 -10.68 -4.96
C LEU A 131 18.58 -11.53 -4.31
N SER A 132 19.10 -11.07 -3.18
CA SER A 132 20.12 -11.81 -2.43
C SER A 132 19.62 -13.20 -2.01
N LEU A 133 18.32 -13.33 -1.68
CA LEU A 133 17.69 -14.59 -1.30
C LEU A 133 17.67 -15.65 -2.42
N THR A 134 18.03 -15.30 -3.64
CA THR A 134 18.24 -16.30 -4.70
C THR A 134 19.57 -17.06 -4.54
N LEU A 135 20.54 -16.50 -3.79
CA LEU A 135 21.86 -17.06 -3.48
C LEU A 135 22.04 -17.37 -1.99
N LEU A 136 21.39 -16.60 -1.11
CA LEU A 136 21.54 -16.70 0.34
C LEU A 136 20.46 -17.57 0.96
N LYS A 137 20.84 -18.19 2.10
CA LYS A 137 19.95 -19.02 2.91
C LYS A 137 18.69 -18.24 3.30
N PRO A 138 17.50 -18.78 3.07
CA PRO A 138 16.24 -18.10 3.39
C PRO A 138 16.07 -17.78 4.87
N PRO A 139 15.47 -16.62 5.23
CA PRO A 139 15.21 -16.29 6.63
C PRO A 139 14.45 -17.35 7.42
N GLY A 140 13.48 -18.02 6.82
CA GLY A 140 12.70 -19.08 7.45
C GLY A 140 13.55 -20.31 7.83
N GLU A 141 14.68 -20.54 7.14
CA GLU A 141 15.56 -21.68 7.37
C GLU A 141 16.57 -21.46 8.53
N PHE A 142 16.77 -20.20 8.95
CA PHE A 142 17.61 -19.89 10.13
C PHE A 142 16.83 -19.32 11.32
N GLY A 143 15.49 -19.49 11.32
CA GLY A 143 14.68 -19.23 12.51
C GLY A 143 13.84 -17.94 12.46
N ALA A 144 13.74 -17.24 11.33
CA ALA A 144 12.81 -16.11 11.23
C ALA A 144 11.34 -16.56 11.33
N ASP A 145 10.54 -15.79 12.05
CA ASP A 145 9.07 -15.93 12.12
C ASP A 145 8.37 -15.08 11.10
N VAL A 146 8.97 -13.94 10.78
CA VAL A 146 8.49 -12.98 9.78
C VAL A 146 9.66 -12.52 8.91
N ALA A 147 9.43 -12.43 7.61
CA ALA A 147 10.35 -11.79 6.67
C ALA A 147 9.63 -10.63 5.97
N VAL A 148 10.30 -9.49 5.89
CA VAL A 148 9.83 -8.30 5.16
C VAL A 148 10.91 -7.83 4.19
N GLY A 149 10.55 -6.99 3.24
CA GLY A 149 11.53 -6.41 2.32
C GLY A 149 10.83 -5.74 1.14
N SER A 150 11.61 -5.21 0.23
CA SER A 150 11.12 -4.61 -1.02
C SER A 150 11.25 -5.59 -2.19
N THR A 151 10.27 -5.58 -3.10
CA THR A 151 10.36 -6.29 -4.38
C THR A 151 10.98 -5.44 -5.49
N GLN A 152 11.51 -4.26 -5.17
CA GLN A 152 12.08 -3.31 -6.13
C GLN A 152 13.13 -3.95 -7.04
N ARG A 153 14.00 -4.82 -6.49
CA ARG A 153 15.05 -5.55 -7.22
C ARG A 153 14.52 -6.46 -8.33
N PHE A 154 13.21 -6.70 -8.38
CA PHE A 154 12.58 -7.48 -9.45
C PHE A 154 11.99 -6.56 -10.52
N GLY A 155 12.85 -5.76 -11.14
CA GLY A 155 12.55 -4.98 -12.34
C GLY A 155 11.74 -3.69 -12.11
N VAL A 156 11.61 -3.21 -10.89
CA VAL A 156 10.93 -1.95 -10.59
C VAL A 156 11.95 -0.81 -10.50
N PRO A 157 11.75 0.32 -11.22
CA PRO A 157 12.68 1.45 -11.14
C PRO A 157 12.79 2.06 -9.74
N LEU A 158 13.88 2.77 -9.45
CA LEU A 158 14.10 3.49 -8.18
C LEU A 158 13.04 4.57 -7.93
N GLY A 159 12.66 5.32 -8.98
CA GLY A 159 11.54 6.25 -8.97
C GLY A 159 11.57 7.29 -7.86
N PHE A 160 12.75 7.75 -7.47
CA PHE A 160 12.95 8.70 -6.37
C PHE A 160 12.34 8.24 -5.03
N GLY A 161 12.27 6.92 -4.83
CA GLY A 161 11.75 6.29 -3.61
C GLY A 161 10.50 5.43 -3.78
N GLY A 162 9.96 5.32 -4.98
CA GLY A 162 8.81 4.46 -5.24
C GLY A 162 7.85 4.97 -6.29
N PRO A 163 6.71 4.22 -6.47
CA PRO A 163 6.22 3.16 -5.60
C PRO A 163 7.01 1.86 -5.72
N HIS A 164 7.19 1.17 -4.61
CA HIS A 164 7.76 -0.18 -4.53
C HIS A 164 6.78 -1.07 -3.77
N ALA A 165 6.54 -2.30 -4.25
CA ALA A 165 5.78 -3.25 -3.45
C ALA A 165 6.70 -3.89 -2.41
N ALA A 166 6.44 -3.63 -1.13
CA ALA A 166 7.04 -4.46 -0.09
C ALA A 166 6.28 -5.78 0.03
N TYR A 167 6.97 -6.79 0.56
CA TYR A 167 6.40 -8.08 0.92
C TYR A 167 6.43 -8.28 2.44
N MET A 168 5.53 -9.12 2.92
CA MET A 168 5.60 -9.70 4.25
C MET A 168 5.21 -11.17 4.16
N ALA A 169 6.09 -12.04 4.64
CA ALA A 169 5.85 -13.46 4.76
C ALA A 169 5.97 -13.88 6.23
N THR A 170 5.23 -14.91 6.64
CA THR A 170 5.23 -15.40 8.02
C THR A 170 4.92 -16.89 8.09
N ARG A 171 5.08 -17.48 9.27
CA ARG A 171 4.67 -18.85 9.54
C ARG A 171 3.16 -18.99 9.56
N ASP A 172 2.62 -20.12 9.18
CA ASP A 172 1.17 -20.38 9.12
C ASP A 172 0.47 -20.11 10.46
N ALA A 173 1.14 -20.33 11.57
CA ALA A 173 0.64 -20.05 12.91
C ALA A 173 0.22 -18.56 13.11
N HIS A 174 0.84 -17.62 12.39
CA HIS A 174 0.62 -16.19 12.56
C HIS A 174 -0.28 -15.56 11.48
N LYS A 175 -0.79 -16.34 10.54
CA LYS A 175 -1.59 -15.85 9.39
C LYS A 175 -2.78 -14.95 9.77
N ARG A 176 -3.36 -15.14 10.96
CA ARG A 176 -4.48 -14.30 11.44
C ARG A 176 -4.07 -12.91 11.92
N HIS A 177 -2.76 -12.68 12.10
CA HIS A 177 -2.18 -11.41 12.49
C HIS A 177 -1.49 -10.69 11.32
N LEU A 178 -1.39 -11.35 10.15
CA LEU A 178 -0.73 -10.80 8.96
C LEU A 178 -1.54 -9.59 8.43
N PRO A 179 -0.94 -8.41 8.27
CA PRO A 179 -1.59 -7.25 7.68
C PRO A 179 -1.74 -7.41 6.17
N GLY A 180 -2.52 -6.53 5.55
CA GLY A 180 -2.74 -6.53 4.11
C GLY A 180 -3.61 -7.69 3.63
N ARG A 181 -3.82 -7.76 2.32
CA ARG A 181 -4.72 -8.74 1.71
C ARG A 181 -4.06 -10.09 1.52
N LEU A 182 -4.83 -11.14 1.73
CA LEU A 182 -4.46 -12.51 1.41
C LEU A 182 -5.32 -13.02 0.26
N VAL A 183 -4.69 -13.65 -0.73
CA VAL A 183 -5.38 -14.35 -1.82
C VAL A 183 -5.40 -15.83 -1.49
N GLY A 184 -6.58 -16.41 -1.49
CA GLY A 184 -6.78 -17.83 -1.29
C GLY A 184 -7.45 -18.49 -2.49
N VAL A 185 -7.42 -19.80 -2.51
CA VAL A 185 -8.04 -20.62 -3.54
C VAL A 185 -9.31 -21.27 -2.98
N SER A 186 -10.39 -21.22 -3.76
CA SER A 186 -11.63 -21.94 -3.52
C SER A 186 -12.02 -22.66 -4.80
N HIS A 187 -13.24 -23.16 -4.89
CA HIS A 187 -13.82 -23.68 -6.14
C HIS A 187 -15.07 -22.88 -6.53
N ASP A 188 -15.34 -22.88 -7.83
CA ASP A 188 -16.56 -22.29 -8.35
C ASP A 188 -17.72 -23.31 -8.35
N ALA A 189 -18.90 -22.88 -8.81
CA ALA A 189 -20.10 -23.72 -8.88
C ALA A 189 -19.97 -24.96 -9.79
N GLU A 190 -18.88 -25.06 -10.58
CA GLU A 190 -18.55 -26.23 -11.41
C GLU A 190 -17.44 -27.10 -10.79
N GLY A 191 -17.00 -26.77 -9.56
CA GLY A 191 -15.92 -27.47 -8.87
C GLY A 191 -14.52 -27.07 -9.34
N ARG A 192 -14.36 -26.01 -10.13
CA ARG A 192 -13.09 -25.54 -10.69
C ARG A 192 -12.41 -24.55 -9.74
N PRO A 193 -11.05 -24.53 -9.71
CA PRO A 193 -10.34 -23.57 -8.87
C PRO A 193 -10.70 -22.13 -9.23
N GLY A 194 -10.89 -21.30 -8.19
CA GLY A 194 -11.12 -19.89 -8.32
C GLY A 194 -10.44 -19.11 -7.19
N PHE A 195 -9.84 -17.97 -7.54
CA PHE A 195 -9.18 -17.12 -6.54
C PHE A 195 -10.18 -16.21 -5.84
N ARG A 196 -9.90 -15.95 -4.57
CA ARG A 196 -10.67 -15.02 -3.75
C ARG A 196 -9.81 -14.35 -2.68
N LEU A 197 -10.28 -13.25 -2.13
CA LEU A 197 -9.68 -12.67 -0.92
C LEU A 197 -10.03 -13.56 0.28
N ALA A 198 -8.99 -13.96 1.04
CA ALA A 198 -9.13 -14.87 2.18
C ALA A 198 -8.96 -14.13 3.51
N LEU A 199 -9.52 -14.69 4.60
CA LEU A 199 -9.43 -14.15 5.96
C LEU A 199 -9.80 -12.65 6.07
N GLN A 200 -10.76 -12.17 5.31
CA GLN A 200 -11.16 -10.76 5.28
C GLN A 200 -11.64 -10.24 6.64
N THR A 201 -12.06 -11.14 7.53
CA THR A 201 -12.53 -10.79 8.89
C THR A 201 -11.48 -10.12 9.78
N ARG A 202 -10.20 -10.09 9.40
CA ARG A 202 -9.12 -9.36 10.08
C ARG A 202 -8.89 -7.96 9.51
N GLU A 203 -9.46 -7.64 8.34
CA GLU A 203 -9.23 -6.39 7.61
C GLU A 203 -10.13 -5.25 8.12
N GLN A 204 -9.70 -4.01 7.86
CA GLN A 204 -10.31 -2.78 8.38
C GLN A 204 -11.77 -2.55 7.92
N HIS A 205 -12.15 -3.00 6.72
CA HIS A 205 -13.51 -2.84 6.20
C HIS A 205 -14.56 -3.69 6.95
N ILE A 206 -14.12 -4.72 7.69
CA ILE A 206 -14.96 -5.56 8.54
C ILE A 206 -14.74 -5.25 10.03
N ARG A 207 -13.49 -5.27 10.48
CA ARG A 207 -13.11 -5.16 11.91
C ARG A 207 -13.01 -3.74 12.42
N ARG A 208 -12.84 -2.74 11.54
CA ARG A 208 -12.76 -1.31 11.89
C ARG A 208 -11.65 -1.04 12.92
N ASP A 209 -11.97 -0.57 14.11
CA ASP A 209 -11.06 -0.31 15.24
C ASP A 209 -10.32 -1.54 15.79
N LYS A 210 -10.80 -2.75 15.46
CA LYS A 210 -10.19 -4.04 15.85
C LYS A 210 -9.43 -4.72 14.72
N ALA A 211 -9.19 -4.01 13.63
CA ALA A 211 -8.44 -4.54 12.49
C ALA A 211 -6.96 -4.76 12.84
N THR A 212 -6.30 -5.65 12.09
CA THR A 212 -4.87 -5.90 12.25
C THR A 212 -4.01 -4.74 11.76
N SER A 213 -4.52 -3.95 10.80
CA SER A 213 -3.86 -2.79 10.19
C SER A 213 -4.90 -1.87 9.55
N ASN A 214 -4.50 -0.66 9.19
CA ASN A 214 -5.32 0.28 8.43
C ASN A 214 -5.14 0.16 6.90
N ILE A 215 -4.27 -0.72 6.40
CA ILE A 215 -3.94 -0.84 4.97
C ILE A 215 -5.20 -1.15 4.16
N CYS A 216 -5.43 -0.34 3.10
CA CYS A 216 -6.50 -0.50 2.13
C CYS A 216 -5.92 -0.60 0.71
N THR A 217 -5.50 0.52 0.13
CA THR A 217 -4.70 0.54 -1.11
C THR A 217 -3.25 0.28 -0.75
N ALA A 218 -2.65 -0.73 -1.39
CA ALA A 218 -1.25 -1.10 -1.23
C ALA A 218 -0.48 -0.85 -2.55
N GLN A 219 0.38 -1.76 -2.98
CA GLN A 219 1.22 -1.59 -4.17
C GLN A 219 1.04 -2.77 -5.14
N VAL A 220 -0.21 -3.13 -5.44
CA VAL A 220 -0.54 -4.34 -6.19
C VAL A 220 0.08 -4.35 -7.59
N LEU A 221 0.02 -3.24 -8.34
CA LEU A 221 0.60 -3.18 -9.68
C LEU A 221 2.12 -3.46 -9.67
N LEU A 222 2.83 -2.93 -8.66
CA LEU A 222 4.27 -3.14 -8.52
C LEU A 222 4.60 -4.59 -8.12
N ALA A 223 3.74 -5.22 -7.30
CA ALA A 223 3.85 -6.65 -6.99
C ALA A 223 3.61 -7.51 -8.24
N VAL A 224 2.65 -7.14 -9.10
CA VAL A 224 2.42 -7.79 -10.40
C VAL A 224 3.65 -7.63 -11.32
N MET A 225 4.22 -6.43 -11.41
CA MET A 225 5.45 -6.20 -12.19
C MET A 225 6.59 -7.08 -11.69
N ALA A 226 6.83 -7.12 -10.38
CA ALA A 226 7.86 -7.98 -9.78
C ALA A 226 7.61 -9.47 -10.04
N SER A 227 6.35 -9.92 -9.97
CA SER A 227 6.00 -11.30 -10.26
C SER A 227 6.21 -11.66 -11.74
N MET A 228 5.88 -10.74 -12.66
CA MET A 228 6.12 -10.94 -14.09
C MET A 228 7.61 -10.94 -14.43
N TYR A 229 8.43 -10.15 -13.74
CA TYR A 229 9.89 -10.22 -13.84
C TYR A 229 10.39 -11.60 -13.42
N ALA A 230 9.89 -12.13 -12.29
CA ALA A 230 10.24 -13.47 -11.83
C ALA A 230 9.77 -14.56 -12.82
N VAL A 231 8.59 -14.42 -13.45
CA VAL A 231 8.10 -15.33 -14.49
C VAL A 231 9.01 -15.31 -15.72
N TYR A 232 9.43 -14.11 -16.16
CA TYR A 232 10.27 -13.97 -17.35
C TYR A 232 11.67 -14.55 -17.15
N HIS A 233 12.33 -14.24 -16.04
CA HIS A 233 13.70 -14.68 -15.77
C HIS A 233 13.77 -16.13 -15.22
N GLY A 234 12.76 -16.54 -14.48
CA GLY A 234 12.75 -17.83 -13.77
C GLY A 234 13.86 -17.97 -12.73
N PRO A 235 13.92 -19.09 -12.00
CA PRO A 235 14.89 -19.24 -10.93
C PRO A 235 16.34 -19.21 -11.43
N ARG A 236 16.61 -19.73 -12.64
CA ARG A 236 17.93 -19.72 -13.24
C ARG A 236 18.39 -18.33 -13.65
N GLY A 237 17.49 -17.55 -14.26
CA GLY A 237 17.79 -16.17 -14.67
C GLY A 237 18.02 -15.25 -13.46
N LEU A 238 17.17 -15.37 -12.43
CA LEU A 238 17.34 -14.58 -11.19
C LEU A 238 18.66 -14.90 -10.49
N ARG A 239 19.04 -16.20 -10.39
CA ARG A 239 20.37 -16.58 -9.88
C ARG A 239 21.50 -16.00 -10.73
N GLY A 240 21.35 -15.97 -12.06
CA GLY A 240 22.35 -15.39 -12.97
C GLY A 240 22.52 -13.89 -12.73
N ILE A 241 21.42 -13.16 -12.55
CA ILE A 241 21.43 -11.73 -12.21
C ILE A 241 22.13 -11.49 -10.88
N ALA A 242 21.73 -12.22 -9.82
CA ALA A 242 22.31 -12.08 -8.50
C ALA A 242 23.83 -12.42 -8.47
N LYS A 243 24.25 -13.47 -9.19
CA LYS A 243 25.67 -13.81 -9.32
C LYS A 243 26.47 -12.68 -9.98
N ARG A 244 25.98 -12.13 -11.10
CA ARG A 244 26.64 -11.01 -11.78
C ARG A 244 26.80 -9.80 -10.87
N VAL A 245 25.76 -9.45 -10.12
CA VAL A 245 25.80 -8.34 -9.16
C VAL A 245 26.84 -8.61 -8.06
N HIS A 246 26.84 -9.81 -7.49
CA HIS A 246 27.85 -10.21 -6.50
C HIS A 246 29.28 -10.21 -7.07
N GLU A 247 29.47 -10.70 -8.30
CA GLU A 247 30.76 -10.69 -8.98
C GLU A 247 31.32 -9.29 -9.19
N PHE A 248 30.47 -8.30 -9.51
CA PHE A 248 30.89 -6.89 -9.58
C PHE A 248 31.36 -6.35 -8.24
N ALA A 249 30.61 -6.63 -7.17
CA ALA A 249 31.00 -6.24 -5.82
C ALA A 249 32.32 -6.89 -5.39
N ALA A 250 32.50 -8.19 -5.67
CA ALA A 250 33.69 -8.94 -5.35
C ALA A 250 34.94 -8.44 -6.14
N LYS A 251 34.80 -8.18 -7.44
CA LYS A 251 35.87 -7.58 -8.27
C LYS A 251 36.29 -6.22 -7.74
N LEU A 252 35.31 -5.38 -7.38
CA LEU A 252 35.58 -4.06 -6.81
C LEU A 252 36.30 -4.17 -5.47
N ALA A 253 35.85 -5.07 -4.58
CA ALA A 253 36.49 -5.31 -3.28
C ALA A 253 37.93 -5.80 -3.42
N GLU A 254 38.17 -6.77 -4.31
CA GLU A 254 39.52 -7.30 -4.61
C GLU A 254 40.43 -6.21 -5.15
N GLY A 255 39.96 -5.41 -6.13
CA GLY A 255 40.74 -4.31 -6.68
C GLY A 255 41.08 -3.23 -5.64
N LEU A 256 40.14 -2.87 -4.78
CA LEU A 256 40.37 -1.92 -3.68
C LEU A 256 41.35 -2.47 -2.64
N GLN A 257 41.27 -3.76 -2.32
CA GLN A 257 42.20 -4.43 -1.40
C GLN A 257 43.62 -4.41 -2.01
N GLN A 258 43.79 -4.71 -3.29
CA GLN A 258 45.07 -4.63 -3.98
C GLN A 258 45.66 -3.20 -3.99
N LEU A 259 44.78 -2.18 -4.05
CA LEU A 259 45.18 -0.78 -3.89
C LEU A 259 45.56 -0.41 -2.45
N GLY A 260 45.35 -1.32 -1.48
CA GLY A 260 45.74 -1.16 -0.07
C GLY A 260 44.64 -0.61 0.82
N PHE A 261 43.39 -0.56 0.34
CA PHE A 261 42.24 -0.20 1.17
C PHE A 261 41.76 -1.42 1.98
N ASN A 262 41.17 -1.16 3.15
CA ASN A 262 40.60 -2.19 3.98
C ASN A 262 39.13 -2.38 3.62
N ILE A 263 38.74 -3.59 3.23
CA ILE A 263 37.35 -4.00 3.07
C ILE A 263 36.89 -4.53 4.42
N ALA A 264 35.86 -3.93 4.99
CA ALA A 264 35.45 -4.16 6.36
C ALA A 264 34.90 -5.58 6.61
N HIS A 265 34.33 -6.20 5.58
CA HIS A 265 33.71 -7.53 5.68
C HIS A 265 34.21 -8.43 4.56
N ASP A 266 34.57 -9.65 4.90
CA ASP A 266 34.95 -10.68 3.91
C ASP A 266 33.72 -11.29 3.22
N GLU A 267 32.55 -11.17 3.85
CA GLU A 267 31.30 -11.79 3.45
C GLU A 267 30.25 -10.72 3.18
N PHE A 268 29.90 -10.50 1.92
CA PHE A 268 28.92 -9.53 1.46
C PHE A 268 28.17 -10.02 0.20
N PHE A 269 27.10 -9.33 -0.17
CA PHE A 269 26.39 -9.66 -1.41
C PHE A 269 26.67 -8.65 -2.53
N ASP A 270 26.17 -7.44 -2.46
CA ASP A 270 26.25 -6.40 -3.50
C ASP A 270 26.77 -5.07 -2.98
N THR A 271 26.93 -4.97 -1.68
CA THR A 271 27.36 -3.74 -1.00
C THR A 271 28.63 -4.03 -0.22
N ILE A 272 29.64 -3.19 -0.42
CA ILE A 272 30.90 -3.26 0.30
C ILE A 272 31.10 -2.01 1.16
N ARG A 273 31.73 -2.18 2.31
CA ARG A 273 32.21 -1.10 3.16
C ARG A 273 33.72 -1.02 3.06
N VAL A 274 34.19 0.17 2.67
CA VAL A 274 35.63 0.48 2.55
C VAL A 274 36.01 1.38 3.71
N ASP A 275 36.91 0.90 4.58
CA ASP A 275 37.46 1.68 5.68
C ASP A 275 38.74 2.39 5.22
N LEU A 276 38.75 3.71 5.33
CA LEU A 276 39.74 4.60 4.71
C LEU A 276 40.85 5.05 5.66
N GLY A 277 40.64 4.82 6.96
CA GLY A 277 41.59 5.21 8.01
C GLY A 277 41.56 6.69 8.37
N GLU A 278 41.45 7.60 7.41
CA GLU A 278 41.39 9.06 7.65
C GLU A 278 40.12 9.69 7.08
N ALA A 279 39.51 10.60 7.85
CA ALA A 279 38.30 11.30 7.45
C ALA A 279 38.49 12.22 6.22
N SER A 280 39.69 12.77 6.02
CA SER A 280 40.03 13.58 4.87
C SER A 280 39.95 12.82 3.55
N TRP A 281 40.27 11.54 3.55
CA TRP A 281 40.17 10.69 2.37
C TRP A 281 38.72 10.39 2.01
N SER A 282 37.86 10.13 3.02
CA SER A 282 36.44 9.91 2.80
C SER A 282 35.82 11.13 2.08
N ALA A 283 36.07 12.33 2.58
CA ALA A 283 35.53 13.56 1.98
C ALA A 283 36.04 13.78 0.56
N ASP A 284 37.35 13.53 0.31
CA ASP A 284 37.97 13.69 -1.03
C ASP A 284 37.40 12.70 -2.05
N ILE A 285 37.26 11.41 -1.67
CA ILE A 285 36.71 10.38 -2.55
C ILE A 285 35.24 10.67 -2.86
N LEU A 286 34.42 11.04 -1.87
CA LEU A 286 33.03 11.42 -2.10
C LEU A 286 32.91 12.60 -3.05
N GLN A 287 33.71 13.64 -2.86
CA GLN A 287 33.69 14.82 -3.74
C GLN A 287 34.16 14.50 -5.17
N ARG A 288 35.18 13.64 -5.32
CA ARG A 288 35.64 13.20 -6.67
C ARG A 288 34.59 12.34 -7.36
N ALA A 289 33.94 11.42 -6.62
CA ALA A 289 32.86 10.60 -7.13
C ALA A 289 31.72 11.48 -7.66
N GLU A 290 31.29 12.45 -6.89
CA GLU A 290 30.22 13.38 -7.28
C GLU A 290 30.59 14.17 -8.57
N ARG A 291 31.81 14.63 -8.69
CA ARG A 291 32.26 15.37 -9.89
C ARG A 291 32.20 14.56 -11.18
N ILE A 292 32.33 13.25 -11.12
CA ILE A 292 32.24 12.34 -12.27
C ILE A 292 30.88 11.64 -12.39
N GLY A 293 29.89 12.05 -11.57
CA GLY A 293 28.52 11.58 -11.67
C GLY A 293 28.20 10.33 -10.87
N TYR A 294 28.96 10.00 -9.83
CA TYR A 294 28.70 8.89 -8.92
C TYR A 294 28.41 9.38 -7.50
N ASN A 295 27.37 8.83 -6.88
CA ASN A 295 27.07 9.06 -5.48
C ASN A 295 27.47 7.82 -4.68
N LEU A 296 28.34 7.99 -3.70
CA LEU A 296 28.74 6.94 -2.76
C LEU A 296 28.16 7.27 -1.37
N ARG A 297 27.93 6.25 -0.56
CA ARG A 297 27.29 6.42 0.75
C ARG A 297 28.35 6.66 1.86
N PRO A 298 28.35 7.79 2.57
CA PRO A 298 29.18 7.93 3.76
C PRO A 298 28.67 7.01 4.88
N LEU A 299 29.55 6.18 5.42
CA LEU A 299 29.32 5.31 6.59
C LEU A 299 30.16 5.82 7.76
N GLY A 300 29.70 6.94 8.37
CA GLY A 300 30.50 7.68 9.34
C GLY A 300 31.60 8.53 8.65
N SER A 301 32.63 8.93 9.44
CA SER A 301 33.69 9.86 8.96
C SER A 301 34.86 9.14 8.25
N HIS A 302 35.01 7.84 8.42
CA HIS A 302 36.20 7.11 7.98
C HIS A 302 35.90 5.95 7.02
N SER A 303 34.66 5.78 6.65
CA SER A 303 34.24 4.65 5.81
C SER A 303 33.25 5.09 4.73
N ILE A 304 33.27 4.42 3.59
CA ILE A 304 32.36 4.58 2.47
C ILE A 304 31.68 3.26 2.15
N GLY A 305 30.37 3.31 1.95
CA GLY A 305 29.60 2.21 1.37
C GLY A 305 29.49 2.35 -0.14
N ILE A 306 29.73 1.28 -0.88
CA ILE A 306 29.57 1.19 -2.33
C ILE A 306 28.61 0.04 -2.61
N ALA A 307 27.48 0.34 -3.21
CA ALA A 307 26.51 -0.66 -3.64
C ALA A 307 26.47 -0.74 -5.17
N VAL A 308 26.42 -1.96 -5.68
CA VAL A 308 26.28 -2.27 -7.10
C VAL A 308 24.93 -2.97 -7.32
N ASP A 309 24.40 -2.89 -8.53
CA ASP A 309 23.10 -3.46 -8.84
C ASP A 309 23.03 -4.07 -10.26
N GLU A 310 21.85 -4.39 -10.73
CA GLU A 310 21.59 -4.99 -12.03
C GLU A 310 21.98 -4.10 -13.21
N THR A 311 22.11 -2.79 -12.98
CA THR A 311 22.45 -1.79 -14.00
C THR A 311 23.96 -1.50 -14.06
N THR A 312 24.71 -1.97 -13.07
CA THR A 312 26.18 -1.83 -13.00
C THR A 312 26.86 -2.55 -14.15
N THR A 313 27.90 -1.91 -14.70
CA THR A 313 28.73 -2.41 -15.82
C THR A 313 30.21 -2.53 -15.45
N ASP A 314 31.00 -3.25 -16.25
CA ASP A 314 32.46 -3.31 -16.07
C ASP A 314 33.08 -1.91 -16.10
N ALA A 315 32.59 -1.01 -16.95
CA ALA A 315 33.07 0.38 -17.02
C ALA A 315 32.83 1.17 -15.72
N ASP A 316 31.73 0.88 -15.00
CA ASP A 316 31.44 1.46 -13.68
C ASP A 316 32.47 0.97 -12.65
N ILE A 317 32.80 -0.32 -12.66
CA ILE A 317 33.82 -0.90 -11.77
C ILE A 317 35.20 -0.29 -12.03
N GLU A 318 35.63 -0.16 -13.30
CA GLU A 318 36.90 0.50 -13.69
C GLU A 318 36.92 1.97 -13.23
N THR A 319 35.79 2.67 -13.39
CA THR A 319 35.66 4.08 -12.98
C THR A 319 35.77 4.21 -11.46
N LEU A 320 35.08 3.38 -10.71
CA LEU A 320 35.13 3.34 -9.24
C LEU A 320 36.56 3.04 -8.76
N MET A 321 37.21 2.02 -9.29
CA MET A 321 38.63 1.74 -8.96
C MET A 321 39.56 2.93 -9.25
N SER A 322 39.35 3.65 -10.37
CA SER A 322 40.14 4.81 -10.72
C SER A 322 40.04 5.97 -9.71
N LEU A 323 38.86 6.14 -9.07
CA LEU A 323 38.65 7.12 -8.00
C LEU A 323 39.58 6.89 -6.81
N PHE A 324 39.80 5.62 -6.45
CA PHE A 324 40.65 5.26 -5.32
C PHE A 324 42.13 5.25 -5.66
N ARG A 325 42.54 4.99 -6.92
CA ARG A 325 43.93 5.05 -7.39
C ARG A 325 44.58 6.45 -7.19
N GLY A 326 43.81 7.52 -7.30
CA GLY A 326 44.30 8.89 -7.11
C GLY A 326 44.72 9.25 -5.68
N THR A 327 44.44 8.41 -4.69
CA THR A 327 44.75 8.66 -3.25
C THR A 327 45.99 7.93 -2.75
N HIS A 328 46.31 6.76 -3.35
CA HIS A 328 47.51 5.99 -3.00
C HIS A 328 48.08 5.30 -4.21
N VAL A 329 49.41 5.44 -4.40
CA VAL A 329 50.15 4.79 -5.49
C VAL A 329 50.74 3.49 -4.97
N ARG A 330 50.04 2.38 -5.18
CA ARG A 330 50.70 1.08 -5.38
C ARG A 330 50.61 0.75 -6.86
N ASP A 331 51.70 0.22 -7.44
CA ASP A 331 51.66 -0.31 -8.80
C ASP A 331 50.63 -1.43 -8.85
N PHE A 332 49.56 -1.18 -9.60
CA PHE A 332 48.45 -2.11 -9.78
C PHE A 332 48.71 -2.87 -11.10
N SER A 333 48.72 -4.18 -11.04
CA SER A 333 48.65 -5.02 -12.23
C SER A 333 47.20 -5.19 -12.66
N ASP A 334 46.85 -4.86 -13.88
CA ASP A 334 45.53 -5.11 -14.48
C ASP A 334 45.29 -6.63 -14.75
N ASP A 335 46.13 -7.52 -14.22
CA ASP A 335 45.94 -8.96 -14.34
C ASP A 335 44.61 -9.36 -13.70
N ALA A 336 43.78 -9.89 -14.51
CA ALA A 336 42.36 -10.32 -14.33
C ALA A 336 41.88 -10.43 -12.88
N LEU A 337 41.22 -9.37 -12.38
CA LEU A 337 40.37 -9.45 -11.19
C LEU A 337 39.21 -10.38 -11.52
N ASP A 338 39.17 -11.53 -10.88
CA ASP A 338 38.07 -12.49 -11.05
C ASP A 338 37.09 -12.52 -9.87
N GLY A 339 37.38 -11.74 -8.81
CA GLY A 339 36.54 -11.68 -7.60
C GLY A 339 36.65 -12.92 -6.72
N SER A 340 37.54 -13.83 -7.01
CA SER A 340 37.66 -15.12 -6.31
C SER A 340 38.10 -15.01 -4.84
N ALA A 341 38.66 -13.84 -4.47
CA ALA A 341 39.08 -13.57 -3.09
C ALA A 341 37.90 -13.41 -2.12
N PHE A 342 36.73 -13.06 -2.64
CA PHE A 342 35.51 -12.81 -1.87
C PHE A 342 34.35 -13.68 -2.38
N GLY A 343 33.63 -14.26 -1.47
CA GLY A 343 32.51 -15.15 -1.84
C GLY A 343 31.48 -15.30 -0.75
N ILE A 344 30.31 -15.76 -1.14
CA ILE A 344 29.27 -16.12 -0.18
C ILE A 344 29.71 -17.39 0.57
N PRO A 345 29.78 -17.35 1.92
CA PRO A 345 30.20 -18.49 2.71
C PRO A 345 29.24 -19.68 2.54
N GLU A 346 29.75 -20.89 2.63
CA GLU A 346 28.95 -22.11 2.44
C GLU A 346 27.77 -22.18 3.42
N SER A 347 27.95 -21.72 4.66
CA SER A 347 26.92 -21.66 5.70
C SER A 347 25.77 -20.74 5.39
N ALA A 348 26.02 -19.66 4.62
CA ALA A 348 25.04 -18.69 4.18
C ALA A 348 24.46 -18.98 2.79
N ARG A 349 24.99 -19.98 2.05
CA ARG A 349 24.47 -20.29 0.71
C ARG A 349 23.11 -20.96 0.76
N ARG A 350 22.28 -20.55 -0.17
CA ARG A 350 20.99 -21.20 -0.42
C ARG A 350 21.20 -22.59 -1.02
N THR A 351 20.63 -23.60 -0.39
CA THR A 351 20.60 -24.98 -0.89
C THR A 351 19.20 -25.41 -1.35
N SER A 352 18.15 -24.72 -0.86
CA SER A 352 16.76 -25.01 -1.21
C SER A 352 16.39 -24.49 -2.59
N ASP A 353 15.53 -25.22 -3.28
CA ASP A 353 14.93 -24.78 -4.53
C ASP A 353 13.91 -23.65 -4.28
N PHE A 354 13.63 -22.87 -5.32
CA PHE A 354 12.62 -21.82 -5.32
C PHE A 354 12.03 -21.64 -6.72
N LEU A 355 10.82 -21.09 -6.78
CA LEU A 355 10.08 -20.86 -8.02
C LEU A 355 10.00 -22.11 -8.92
N THR A 356 9.71 -23.24 -8.30
CA THR A 356 9.63 -24.55 -8.98
C THR A 356 8.35 -24.71 -9.79
N HIS A 357 7.33 -23.89 -9.53
CA HIS A 357 6.07 -23.94 -10.27
C HIS A 357 6.31 -23.70 -11.77
N PRO A 358 5.63 -24.44 -12.67
CA PRO A 358 5.83 -24.36 -14.12
C PRO A 358 5.73 -22.95 -14.71
N VAL A 359 4.90 -22.06 -14.15
CA VAL A 359 4.76 -20.67 -14.60
C VAL A 359 6.09 -19.91 -14.63
N PHE A 360 7.00 -20.19 -13.70
CA PHE A 360 8.32 -19.58 -13.63
C PHE A 360 9.36 -20.25 -14.53
N ASN A 361 8.97 -21.29 -15.26
CA ASN A 361 9.86 -22.12 -16.08
C ASN A 361 9.36 -22.26 -17.52
N THR A 362 8.43 -21.38 -17.97
CA THR A 362 7.78 -21.52 -19.26
C THR A 362 7.93 -20.29 -20.15
N HIS A 363 7.82 -19.07 -19.64
CA HIS A 363 7.63 -17.85 -20.42
C HIS A 363 8.90 -16.98 -20.48
N HIS A 364 9.97 -17.47 -21.10
CA HIS A 364 11.30 -16.87 -21.12
C HIS A 364 11.66 -16.10 -22.38
N THR A 365 10.73 -15.95 -23.34
CA THR A 365 10.93 -15.10 -24.52
C THR A 365 9.92 -13.97 -24.55
N GLU A 366 10.26 -12.86 -25.23
CA GLU A 366 9.32 -11.73 -25.37
C GLU A 366 7.96 -12.14 -25.92
N THR A 367 7.94 -12.97 -26.96
CA THR A 367 6.70 -13.41 -27.61
C THR A 367 5.83 -14.25 -26.67
N GLU A 368 6.45 -15.17 -25.90
CA GLU A 368 5.71 -16.01 -24.94
C GLU A 368 5.18 -15.16 -23.79
N MET A 369 5.99 -14.22 -23.29
CA MET A 369 5.60 -13.31 -22.22
C MET A 369 4.44 -12.40 -22.64
N LEU A 370 4.50 -11.80 -23.84
CA LEU A 370 3.41 -10.98 -24.38
C LEU A 370 2.10 -11.77 -24.50
N ARG A 371 2.16 -13.01 -24.98
CA ARG A 371 1.00 -13.89 -25.08
C ARG A 371 0.47 -14.29 -23.71
N TYR A 372 1.35 -14.50 -22.74
CA TYR A 372 0.97 -14.81 -21.36
C TYR A 372 0.28 -13.62 -20.71
N LEU A 373 0.85 -12.41 -20.81
CA LEU A 373 0.24 -11.18 -20.33
C LEU A 373 -1.14 -10.95 -20.95
N ARG A 374 -1.27 -11.12 -22.26
CA ARG A 374 -2.56 -11.00 -22.95
C ARG A 374 -3.59 -12.02 -22.47
N ARG A 375 -3.17 -13.25 -22.21
CA ARG A 375 -4.03 -14.29 -21.66
C ARG A 375 -4.53 -13.93 -20.25
N LEU A 376 -3.67 -13.36 -19.39
CA LEU A 376 -4.06 -12.91 -18.06
C LEU A 376 -5.00 -11.70 -18.16
N GLU A 377 -4.65 -10.70 -18.96
CA GLU A 377 -5.45 -9.50 -19.17
C GLU A 377 -6.88 -9.84 -19.61
N SER A 378 -7.03 -10.81 -20.52
CA SER A 378 -8.34 -11.21 -21.05
C SER A 378 -9.25 -11.94 -20.05
N ARG A 379 -8.76 -12.27 -18.85
CA ARG A 379 -9.54 -12.96 -17.82
C ARG A 379 -10.36 -12.05 -16.93
N ASP A 380 -10.10 -10.76 -16.98
CA ASP A 380 -10.85 -9.78 -16.18
C ASP A 380 -11.19 -8.54 -17.02
N LEU A 381 -12.17 -7.78 -16.53
CA LEU A 381 -12.58 -6.51 -17.11
C LEU A 381 -11.55 -5.42 -16.81
N SER A 382 -11.38 -4.51 -17.75
CA SER A 382 -10.63 -3.28 -17.58
C SER A 382 -11.46 -2.07 -18.00
N LEU A 383 -11.01 -0.87 -17.68
CA LEU A 383 -11.65 0.39 -18.08
C LEU A 383 -11.72 0.58 -19.61
N THR A 384 -10.97 -0.20 -20.39
CA THR A 384 -11.07 -0.20 -21.84
C THR A 384 -12.24 -1.06 -22.35
N HIS A 385 -12.83 -1.92 -21.51
CA HIS A 385 -14.01 -2.71 -21.85
C HIS A 385 -15.31 -2.00 -21.44
N SER A 386 -15.32 -1.42 -20.26
CA SER A 386 -16.52 -0.82 -19.68
C SER A 386 -16.18 0.10 -18.52
N MET A 387 -17.13 0.91 -18.11
CA MET A 387 -17.13 1.59 -16.83
C MET A 387 -16.95 0.57 -15.68
N ILE A 388 -16.19 0.96 -14.67
CA ILE A 388 -16.06 0.23 -13.40
C ILE A 388 -16.67 1.11 -12.29
N PRO A 389 -17.96 0.94 -11.96
CA PRO A 389 -18.70 1.89 -11.12
C PRO A 389 -18.50 1.65 -9.62
N LEU A 390 -17.25 1.44 -9.18
CA LEU A 390 -16.90 1.16 -7.78
C LEU A 390 -17.03 2.43 -6.94
N GLY A 391 -18.10 2.55 -6.16
CA GLY A 391 -18.30 3.63 -5.20
C GLY A 391 -17.20 3.67 -4.14
N SER A 392 -16.76 4.91 -3.86
CA SER A 392 -15.61 5.31 -3.04
C SER A 392 -14.24 4.85 -3.54
N CYS A 393 -14.13 4.21 -4.71
CA CYS A 393 -12.85 3.80 -5.29
C CYS A 393 -12.38 4.65 -6.48
N THR A 394 -13.24 5.43 -7.09
CA THR A 394 -12.97 6.31 -8.23
C THR A 394 -12.15 5.64 -9.34
N MET A 395 -12.81 4.77 -10.10
CA MET A 395 -12.18 4.07 -11.22
C MET A 395 -12.40 4.87 -12.50
N LYS A 396 -11.36 5.50 -13.01
CA LYS A 396 -11.43 6.29 -14.24
C LYS A 396 -10.27 6.01 -15.19
N LEU A 397 -10.56 6.04 -16.48
CA LEU A 397 -9.56 5.95 -17.53
C LEU A 397 -9.01 7.36 -17.81
N ASN A 398 -7.70 7.50 -17.71
CA ASN A 398 -7.00 8.76 -17.85
C ASN A 398 -6.23 8.84 -19.17
N ALA A 399 -5.76 10.05 -19.54
CA ALA A 399 -4.97 10.25 -20.72
C ALA A 399 -3.61 9.54 -20.61
N THR A 400 -3.21 8.83 -21.66
CA THR A 400 -1.91 8.13 -21.72
C THR A 400 -0.74 9.09 -21.54
N ALA A 401 -0.88 10.35 -22.02
CA ALA A 401 0.15 11.38 -21.87
C ALA A 401 0.54 11.67 -20.42
N GLU A 402 -0.38 11.53 -19.47
CA GLU A 402 -0.11 11.71 -18.03
C GLU A 402 0.85 10.65 -17.49
N MET A 403 0.93 9.49 -18.14
CA MET A 403 1.76 8.37 -17.73
C MET A 403 3.20 8.43 -18.29
N PHE A 404 3.46 9.19 -19.34
CA PHE A 404 4.75 9.17 -20.03
C PHE A 404 5.95 9.47 -19.11
N PRO A 405 5.91 10.51 -18.25
CA PRO A 405 7.05 10.85 -17.42
C PRO A 405 7.50 9.74 -16.47
N VAL A 406 6.61 8.84 -16.04
CA VAL A 406 6.94 7.74 -15.11
C VAL A 406 8.08 6.86 -15.62
N SER A 407 8.20 6.70 -16.95
CA SER A 407 9.23 5.86 -17.59
C SER A 407 10.47 6.63 -18.02
N TRP A 408 10.47 7.97 -17.94
CA TRP A 408 11.64 8.76 -18.35
C TRP A 408 12.79 8.57 -17.36
N PRO A 409 14.01 8.35 -17.82
CA PRO A 409 15.17 8.12 -16.95
C PRO A 409 15.38 9.19 -15.89
N GLU A 410 15.07 10.45 -16.21
CA GLU A 410 15.19 11.61 -15.33
C GLU A 410 14.28 11.52 -14.10
N PHE A 411 13.16 10.78 -14.20
CA PHE A 411 12.25 10.52 -13.09
C PHE A 411 12.42 9.11 -12.50
N SER A 412 12.63 8.11 -13.36
CA SER A 412 12.63 6.72 -12.95
C SER A 412 13.92 6.23 -12.29
N LYS A 413 15.09 6.82 -12.63
CA LYS A 413 16.40 6.32 -12.18
C LYS A 413 16.96 7.03 -10.95
N LEU A 414 16.31 8.10 -10.46
CA LEU A 414 16.82 8.84 -9.31
C LEU A 414 16.66 8.06 -8.01
N HIS A 415 17.76 8.06 -7.23
CA HIS A 415 17.74 7.53 -5.87
C HIS A 415 17.10 8.56 -4.91
N PRO A 416 16.24 8.16 -3.94
CA PRO A 416 15.54 9.10 -3.05
C PRO A 416 16.47 9.93 -2.14
N PHE A 417 17.71 9.47 -1.94
CA PHE A 417 18.71 10.16 -1.12
C PHE A 417 19.85 10.75 -1.97
N ALA A 418 19.63 10.94 -3.27
CA ALA A 418 20.57 11.69 -4.11
C ALA A 418 20.74 13.13 -3.58
N PRO A 419 21.93 13.73 -3.71
CA PRO A 419 22.19 15.10 -3.27
C PRO A 419 21.16 16.10 -3.83
N GLU A 420 20.81 17.07 -3.01
CA GLU A 420 19.78 18.05 -3.32
C GLU A 420 20.04 18.80 -4.64
N ALA A 421 21.29 19.20 -4.89
CA ALA A 421 21.69 19.87 -6.13
C ALA A 421 21.45 19.03 -7.39
N GLN A 422 21.35 17.71 -7.28
CA GLN A 422 21.10 16.78 -8.39
C GLN A 422 19.61 16.49 -8.60
N THR A 423 18.74 16.94 -7.72
CA THR A 423 17.29 16.62 -7.71
C THR A 423 16.39 17.86 -7.82
N THR A 424 16.97 19.02 -8.17
CA THR A 424 16.25 20.31 -8.19
C THR A 424 14.96 20.24 -8.99
N GLY A 425 14.98 19.74 -10.24
CA GLY A 425 13.78 19.68 -11.08
C GLY A 425 12.68 18.78 -10.51
N TYR A 426 13.07 17.71 -9.83
CA TYR A 426 12.08 16.83 -9.15
C TYR A 426 11.44 17.53 -7.94
N ARG A 427 12.24 18.28 -7.21
CA ARG A 427 11.78 19.05 -6.05
C ARG A 427 10.88 20.21 -6.48
N ASP A 428 11.25 20.96 -7.53
CA ASP A 428 10.40 22.00 -8.10
C ASP A 428 9.02 21.45 -8.50
N MET A 429 8.97 20.24 -9.06
CA MET A 429 7.72 19.56 -9.38
C MET A 429 6.91 19.24 -8.13
N CYS A 430 7.55 18.71 -7.08
CA CYS A 430 6.89 18.40 -5.80
C CYS A 430 6.36 19.67 -5.14
N GLU A 431 7.14 20.74 -5.05
CA GLU A 431 6.74 22.04 -4.49
C GLU A 431 5.54 22.63 -5.24
N GLN A 432 5.53 22.55 -6.58
CA GLN A 432 4.39 22.99 -7.38
C GLN A 432 3.15 22.15 -7.07
N LEU A 433 3.30 20.84 -6.95
CA LEU A 433 2.17 19.95 -6.63
C LEU A 433 1.63 20.23 -5.22
N GLU A 434 2.49 20.40 -4.23
CA GLU A 434 2.11 20.77 -2.86
C GLU A 434 1.36 22.10 -2.85
N HIS A 435 1.87 23.12 -3.56
CA HIS A 435 1.21 24.41 -3.69
C HIS A 435 -0.18 24.28 -4.34
N TRP A 436 -0.31 23.53 -5.44
CA TRP A 436 -1.61 23.37 -6.10
C TRP A 436 -2.60 22.60 -5.23
N LEU A 437 -2.15 21.57 -4.53
CA LEU A 437 -3.03 20.83 -3.62
C LEU A 437 -3.44 21.68 -2.42
N ALA A 438 -2.56 22.52 -1.89
CA ALA A 438 -2.88 23.49 -0.85
C ALA A 438 -3.94 24.50 -1.33
N GLU A 439 -3.79 25.05 -2.54
CA GLU A 439 -4.77 25.97 -3.14
C GLU A 439 -6.13 25.27 -3.37
N ILE A 440 -6.14 24.05 -3.91
CA ILE A 440 -7.36 23.27 -4.14
C ILE A 440 -8.11 22.98 -2.84
N THR A 441 -7.40 22.75 -1.74
CA THR A 441 -8.00 22.35 -0.46
C THR A 441 -8.20 23.48 0.53
N GLY A 442 -7.54 24.62 0.32
CA GLY A 442 -7.58 25.77 1.23
C GLY A 442 -6.72 25.62 2.49
N PHE A 443 -5.74 24.71 2.48
CA PHE A 443 -4.81 24.53 3.58
C PHE A 443 -3.55 25.38 3.46
N ALA A 444 -2.85 25.54 4.58
CA ALA A 444 -1.62 26.32 4.65
C ALA A 444 -0.42 25.60 4.03
N ALA A 445 -0.37 24.29 4.12
CA ALA A 445 0.70 23.45 3.57
C ALA A 445 0.20 22.03 3.29
N VAL A 446 0.95 21.33 2.43
CA VAL A 446 0.72 19.92 2.09
C VAL A 446 2.03 19.15 2.26
N SER A 447 1.96 17.91 2.72
CA SER A 447 3.09 16.96 2.72
C SER A 447 2.80 15.81 1.77
N LEU A 448 3.72 15.55 0.85
CA LEU A 448 3.65 14.43 -0.11
C LEU A 448 4.27 13.13 0.44
N GLN A 449 4.70 13.09 1.69
CA GLN A 449 5.38 11.93 2.25
C GLN A 449 4.50 10.66 2.37
N PRO A 450 3.21 10.73 2.76
CA PRO A 450 2.41 9.51 2.93
C PRO A 450 2.19 8.77 1.61
N ASN A 451 2.64 7.52 1.53
CA ASN A 451 2.64 6.66 0.35
C ASN A 451 1.35 5.84 0.15
N ALA A 452 0.30 6.13 0.89
CA ALA A 452 -1.05 5.59 0.73
C ALA A 452 -2.07 6.47 1.45
N GLY A 453 -3.37 6.36 1.11
CA GLY A 453 -4.43 7.08 1.82
C GLY A 453 -4.46 6.78 3.31
N SER A 454 -4.33 5.51 3.69
CA SER A 454 -4.27 5.10 5.09
C SER A 454 -3.03 5.64 5.83
N GLN A 455 -1.90 5.83 5.14
CA GLN A 455 -0.73 6.50 5.70
C GLN A 455 -0.96 8.02 5.82
N GLY A 456 -1.74 8.62 4.92
CA GLY A 456 -2.21 10.00 5.07
C GLY A 456 -3.11 10.18 6.30
N GLU A 457 -4.05 9.25 6.50
CA GLU A 457 -4.86 9.22 7.73
C GLU A 457 -3.99 9.15 8.98
N TYR A 458 -3.04 8.22 8.98
CA TYR A 458 -2.13 8.03 10.10
C TYR A 458 -1.27 9.27 10.35
N ALA A 459 -0.66 9.83 9.32
CA ALA A 459 0.19 11.04 9.42
C ALA A 459 -0.60 12.25 9.94
N GLY A 460 -1.81 12.48 9.44
CA GLY A 460 -2.66 13.57 9.88
C GLY A 460 -3.10 13.44 11.35
N LEU A 461 -3.42 12.23 11.78
CA LEU A 461 -3.74 11.94 13.18
C LEU A 461 -2.51 12.08 14.10
N LEU A 462 -1.33 11.70 13.63
CA LEU A 462 -0.08 11.95 14.36
C LEU A 462 0.20 13.45 14.53
N ALA A 463 -0.04 14.25 13.49
CA ALA A 463 0.11 15.71 13.56
C ALA A 463 -0.83 16.31 14.61
N ILE A 464 -2.11 15.90 14.64
CA ILE A 464 -3.07 16.30 15.68
C ILE A 464 -2.58 15.89 17.09
N ARG A 465 -2.12 14.66 17.22
CA ARG A 465 -1.61 14.16 18.49
C ARG A 465 -0.41 14.95 18.98
N GLN A 466 0.58 15.19 18.11
CA GLN A 466 1.79 15.94 18.44
C GLN A 466 1.46 17.40 18.79
N TYR A 467 0.47 18.00 18.12
CA TYR A 467 -0.06 19.32 18.47
C TYR A 467 -0.60 19.35 19.90
N HIS A 468 -1.43 18.40 20.30
CA HIS A 468 -1.92 18.33 21.68
C HIS A 468 -0.80 18.06 22.70
N GLU A 469 0.16 17.18 22.36
CA GLU A 469 1.32 16.92 23.23
C GLU A 469 2.18 18.18 23.42
N ALA A 470 2.43 18.94 22.36
CA ALA A 470 3.21 20.17 22.39
C ALA A 470 2.52 21.30 23.19
N ASN A 471 1.20 21.31 23.23
CA ASN A 471 0.40 22.25 24.02
C ASN A 471 0.17 21.79 25.48
N GLY A 472 0.80 20.68 25.90
CA GLY A 472 0.61 20.12 27.25
C GLY A 472 -0.72 19.37 27.43
N GLU A 473 -1.43 19.10 26.35
CA GLU A 473 -2.74 18.43 26.33
C GLU A 473 -2.65 16.95 25.87
N GLY A 474 -1.52 16.29 26.05
CA GLY A 474 -1.30 14.89 25.67
C GLY A 474 -2.26 13.87 26.32
N HIS A 475 -3.09 14.30 27.27
CA HIS A 475 -4.20 13.52 27.83
C HIS A 475 -5.40 13.39 26.87
N ARG A 476 -5.57 14.29 25.89
CA ARG A 476 -6.63 14.22 24.89
C ARG A 476 -6.40 13.02 23.97
N LYS A 477 -7.25 12.00 24.08
CA LYS A 477 -7.11 10.72 23.36
C LYS A 477 -8.40 10.20 22.76
N VAL A 478 -9.49 10.95 22.81
CA VAL A 478 -10.76 10.55 22.21
C VAL A 478 -10.84 11.09 20.79
N CYS A 479 -11.14 10.20 19.84
CA CYS A 479 -11.46 10.51 18.46
C CYS A 479 -12.92 10.13 18.19
N LEU A 480 -13.75 11.13 17.87
CA LEU A 480 -15.12 10.91 17.44
C LEU A 480 -15.14 10.48 15.98
N ILE A 481 -15.90 9.45 15.63
CA ILE A 481 -15.98 8.94 14.26
C ILE A 481 -17.42 8.57 13.92
N PRO A 482 -18.05 9.15 12.88
CA PRO A 482 -19.39 8.78 12.44
C PRO A 482 -19.49 7.29 12.09
N GLN A 483 -20.62 6.67 12.40
CA GLN A 483 -20.85 5.26 12.09
C GLN A 483 -20.75 4.96 10.59
N SER A 484 -21.03 5.95 9.74
CA SER A 484 -20.91 5.88 8.28
C SER A 484 -19.46 5.91 7.78
N ALA A 485 -18.48 6.32 8.60
CA ALA A 485 -17.09 6.48 8.16
C ALA A 485 -16.50 5.18 7.60
N HIS A 486 -15.58 5.33 6.64
CA HIS A 486 -14.81 4.22 6.08
C HIS A 486 -14.09 3.44 7.19
N GLY A 487 -13.91 2.13 7.01
CA GLY A 487 -13.28 1.27 8.02
C GLY A 487 -11.82 1.62 8.33
N THR A 488 -11.12 2.31 7.42
CA THR A 488 -9.74 2.78 7.65
C THR A 488 -9.68 3.86 8.74
N ASN A 489 -10.70 4.71 8.88
CA ASN A 489 -10.68 5.81 9.85
C ASN A 489 -10.54 5.30 11.30
N PRO A 490 -11.40 4.40 11.80
CA PRO A 490 -11.22 3.86 13.15
C PRO A 490 -9.93 3.04 13.30
N ALA A 491 -9.47 2.32 12.27
CA ALA A 491 -8.21 1.59 12.31
C ALA A 491 -7.00 2.55 12.44
N SER A 492 -6.98 3.63 11.66
CA SER A 492 -5.93 4.67 11.72
C SER A 492 -5.93 5.41 13.06
N ALA A 493 -7.11 5.68 13.63
CA ALA A 493 -7.23 6.32 14.94
C ALA A 493 -6.61 5.46 16.05
N VAL A 494 -6.89 4.16 16.06
CA VAL A 494 -6.29 3.22 17.02
C VAL A 494 -4.77 3.12 16.83
N MET A 495 -4.27 3.09 15.58
CA MET A 495 -2.83 3.07 15.31
C MET A 495 -2.12 4.34 15.76
N ALA A 496 -2.80 5.49 15.70
CA ALA A 496 -2.30 6.77 16.23
C ALA A 496 -2.46 6.89 17.75
N GLY A 497 -2.98 5.86 18.42
CA GLY A 497 -3.13 5.78 19.88
C GLY A 497 -4.37 6.50 20.43
N PHE A 498 -5.39 6.75 19.58
CA PHE A 498 -6.66 7.33 20.00
C PHE A 498 -7.70 6.25 20.38
N LYS A 499 -8.60 6.65 21.26
CA LYS A 499 -9.80 5.88 21.60
C LYS A 499 -10.95 6.31 20.68
N VAL A 500 -11.49 5.38 19.93
CA VAL A 500 -12.62 5.63 19.02
C VAL A 500 -13.92 5.69 19.79
N VAL A 501 -14.71 6.75 19.56
CA VAL A 501 -16.07 6.92 20.06
C VAL A 501 -16.98 7.16 18.85
N PRO A 502 -17.91 6.22 18.54
CA PRO A 502 -18.76 6.34 17.38
C PRO A 502 -19.84 7.42 17.57
N VAL A 503 -20.11 8.19 16.51
CA VAL A 503 -21.20 9.18 16.43
C VAL A 503 -22.30 8.61 15.54
N ALA A 504 -23.56 8.75 15.98
CA ALA A 504 -24.73 8.27 15.26
C ALA A 504 -24.95 9.05 13.94
N THR A 505 -25.66 8.41 13.01
CA THR A 505 -26.14 9.03 11.77
C THR A 505 -27.65 9.09 11.77
N SER A 506 -28.22 10.13 11.17
CA SER A 506 -29.68 10.30 11.02
C SER A 506 -30.24 9.27 10.02
N LYS A 507 -31.57 9.21 9.91
CA LYS A 507 -32.24 8.37 8.90
C LYS A 507 -32.00 8.85 7.47
N GLU A 508 -31.73 10.14 7.32
CA GLU A 508 -31.43 10.81 6.06
C GLU A 508 -29.97 10.59 5.60
N GLY A 509 -29.13 10.01 6.47
CA GLY A 509 -27.72 9.72 6.19
C GLY A 509 -26.75 10.82 6.62
N ASP A 510 -27.25 11.90 7.23
CA ASP A 510 -26.43 12.98 7.80
C ASP A 510 -25.88 12.59 9.19
N ILE A 511 -24.88 13.29 9.67
CA ILE A 511 -24.37 13.13 11.06
C ILE A 511 -25.44 13.63 12.03
N ASP A 512 -25.74 12.86 13.08
CA ASP A 512 -26.60 13.29 14.18
C ASP A 512 -25.85 14.34 15.04
N VAL A 513 -26.14 15.62 14.78
CA VAL A 513 -25.50 16.74 15.49
C VAL A 513 -25.81 16.75 16.98
N ALA A 514 -27.02 16.27 17.39
CA ALA A 514 -27.36 16.19 18.78
C ALA A 514 -26.53 15.13 19.53
N ASP A 515 -26.33 13.96 18.91
CA ASP A 515 -25.46 12.92 19.45
C ASP A 515 -23.99 13.39 19.46
N LEU A 516 -23.55 14.10 18.39
CA LEU A 516 -22.21 14.68 18.34
C LEU A 516 -21.97 15.65 19.50
N ARG A 517 -22.89 16.58 19.76
CA ARG A 517 -22.79 17.54 20.89
C ARG A 517 -22.74 16.81 22.23
N ALA A 518 -23.66 15.87 22.46
CA ALA A 518 -23.71 15.11 23.69
C ALA A 518 -22.38 14.35 23.96
N LYS A 519 -21.73 13.80 22.92
CA LYS A 519 -20.44 13.12 23.03
C LYS A 519 -19.27 14.08 23.19
N ALA A 520 -19.31 15.22 22.51
CA ALA A 520 -18.31 16.27 22.70
C ALA A 520 -18.35 16.82 24.14
N ASP A 521 -19.55 17.09 24.68
CA ASP A 521 -19.73 17.50 26.09
C ASP A 521 -19.23 16.40 27.07
N GLN A 522 -19.58 15.14 26.82
CA GLN A 522 -19.14 13.98 27.63
C GLN A 522 -17.61 13.84 27.67
N HIS A 523 -16.94 14.14 26.57
CA HIS A 523 -15.50 14.00 26.41
C HIS A 523 -14.77 15.33 26.33
N ALA A 524 -15.32 16.42 26.82
CA ALA A 524 -14.78 17.78 26.69
C ALA A 524 -13.29 17.89 27.08
N ASN A 525 -12.86 17.18 28.12
CA ASN A 525 -11.48 17.19 28.57
C ASN A 525 -10.55 16.28 27.74
N ASP A 526 -11.08 15.22 27.13
CA ASP A 526 -10.32 14.17 26.47
C ASP A 526 -10.44 14.21 24.94
N LEU A 527 -11.30 15.08 24.39
CA LEU A 527 -11.56 15.16 22.96
C LEU A 527 -10.32 15.67 22.21
N ALA A 528 -9.72 14.82 21.39
CA ALA A 528 -8.58 15.16 20.56
C ALA A 528 -9.00 15.49 19.12
N ALA A 529 -9.87 14.69 18.54
CA ALA A 529 -10.25 14.83 17.13
C ALA A 529 -11.65 14.33 16.80
N LEU A 530 -12.20 14.84 15.71
CA LEU A 530 -13.27 14.22 14.93
C LEU A 530 -12.70 13.80 13.57
N MET A 531 -12.95 12.56 13.13
CA MET A 531 -12.74 12.19 11.72
C MET A 531 -14.08 12.21 10.99
N VAL A 532 -14.20 13.03 9.96
CA VAL A 532 -15.42 13.19 9.15
C VAL A 532 -15.11 13.03 7.67
N THR A 533 -15.98 12.37 6.92
CA THR A 533 -15.89 12.27 5.45
C THR A 533 -16.83 13.30 4.81
N TYR A 534 -16.37 14.07 3.83
CA TYR A 534 -17.19 15.07 3.14
C TYR A 534 -16.88 15.05 1.63
N PRO A 535 -17.93 14.92 0.75
CA PRO A 535 -19.28 14.47 1.09
C PRO A 535 -19.29 13.14 1.85
N SER A 536 -20.37 12.85 2.58
CA SER A 536 -20.43 11.64 3.40
C SER A 536 -20.36 10.37 2.55
N THR A 537 -19.94 9.25 3.14
CA THR A 537 -19.97 7.93 2.49
C THR A 537 -21.39 7.46 2.10
N HIS A 538 -22.41 8.20 2.50
CA HIS A 538 -23.80 8.01 2.01
C HIS A 538 -24.07 8.67 0.66
N GLY A 539 -23.06 9.32 0.05
CA GLY A 539 -23.19 10.00 -1.24
C GLY A 539 -23.95 11.33 -1.16
N VAL A 540 -23.98 11.98 -0.01
CA VAL A 540 -24.66 13.25 0.20
C VAL A 540 -23.76 14.30 0.85
N PHE A 541 -24.00 15.57 0.54
CA PHE A 541 -23.33 16.69 1.20
C PHE A 541 -23.94 16.90 2.58
N GLU A 542 -23.08 16.97 3.60
CA GLU A 542 -23.46 17.25 4.97
C GLU A 542 -23.79 18.76 5.13
N PRO A 543 -25.07 19.15 5.31
CA PRO A 543 -25.44 20.57 5.31
C PRO A 543 -24.92 21.31 6.54
N THR A 544 -24.65 20.59 7.63
CA THR A 544 -24.25 21.11 8.94
C THR A 544 -22.75 21.03 9.17
N ILE A 545 -21.92 20.80 8.13
CA ILE A 545 -20.49 20.57 8.27
C ILE A 545 -19.77 21.68 9.07
N ARG A 546 -20.13 22.96 8.88
CA ARG A 546 -19.54 24.07 9.65
C ARG A 546 -19.89 23.97 11.14
N GLU A 547 -21.17 23.73 11.44
CA GLU A 547 -21.62 23.51 12.81
C GLU A 547 -20.93 22.32 13.48
N ILE A 548 -20.70 21.24 12.74
CA ILE A 548 -19.96 20.06 13.19
C ILE A 548 -18.52 20.44 13.56
N CYS A 549 -17.83 21.19 12.70
CA CYS A 549 -16.49 21.69 12.98
C CYS A 549 -16.46 22.61 14.22
N ASP A 550 -17.40 23.55 14.31
CA ASP A 550 -17.50 24.49 15.43
C ASP A 550 -17.70 23.77 16.77
N VAL A 551 -18.53 22.72 16.80
CA VAL A 551 -18.75 21.91 18.02
C VAL A 551 -17.44 21.28 18.49
N VAL A 552 -16.64 20.73 17.59
CA VAL A 552 -15.38 20.07 17.93
C VAL A 552 -14.34 21.08 18.43
N HIS A 553 -14.22 22.22 17.73
CA HIS A 553 -13.29 23.28 18.11
C HIS A 553 -13.64 23.90 19.47
N GLN A 554 -14.93 24.11 19.78
CA GLN A 554 -15.39 24.62 21.08
C GLN A 554 -14.97 23.72 22.24
N HIS A 555 -14.72 22.43 22.00
CA HIS A 555 -14.25 21.46 22.98
C HIS A 555 -12.74 21.20 22.91
N GLY A 556 -12.00 22.02 22.11
CA GLY A 556 -10.53 21.93 21.98
C GLY A 556 -10.04 20.80 21.08
N GLY A 557 -10.94 20.05 20.41
CA GLY A 557 -10.59 19.02 19.44
C GLY A 557 -10.23 19.59 18.07
N GLN A 558 -9.58 18.80 17.24
CA GLN A 558 -9.25 19.13 15.85
C GLN A 558 -10.14 18.34 14.88
N VAL A 559 -10.43 18.92 13.72
CA VAL A 559 -11.24 18.27 12.70
C VAL A 559 -10.36 17.66 11.60
N TYR A 560 -10.33 16.35 11.56
CA TYR A 560 -9.74 15.58 10.48
C TYR A 560 -10.80 15.28 9.43
N MET A 561 -10.62 15.78 8.21
CA MET A 561 -11.50 15.47 7.09
C MET A 561 -10.90 14.34 6.23
N ASP A 562 -11.65 13.27 6.06
CA ASP A 562 -11.34 12.25 5.04
C ASP A 562 -11.70 12.80 3.66
N GLY A 563 -10.68 13.27 2.95
CA GLY A 563 -10.74 13.77 1.58
C GLY A 563 -10.23 12.77 0.56
N ALA A 564 -10.26 11.48 0.89
CA ALA A 564 -9.82 10.42 -0.02
C ALA A 564 -10.45 10.54 -1.42
N ASN A 565 -11.67 11.01 -1.49
CA ASN A 565 -12.36 11.33 -2.74
C ASN A 565 -12.78 12.81 -2.78
N MET A 566 -12.16 13.57 -3.69
CA MET A 566 -12.40 14.98 -3.90
C MET A 566 -13.28 15.26 -5.15
N ASN A 567 -13.87 14.24 -5.77
CA ASN A 567 -14.61 14.35 -7.03
C ASN A 567 -15.85 15.25 -6.96
N ALA A 568 -16.33 15.58 -5.77
CA ALA A 568 -17.45 16.49 -5.58
C ALA A 568 -17.03 17.84 -5.00
N GLN A 569 -15.73 18.13 -4.87
CA GLN A 569 -15.24 19.31 -4.16
C GLN A 569 -14.35 20.22 -5.01
N VAL A 570 -13.43 19.66 -5.81
CA VAL A 570 -12.41 20.43 -6.53
C VAL A 570 -13.05 21.58 -7.35
N GLY A 571 -12.64 22.82 -7.06
CA GLY A 571 -13.17 24.03 -7.69
C GLY A 571 -14.56 24.46 -7.23
N LEU A 572 -15.25 23.71 -6.36
CA LEU A 572 -16.58 24.04 -5.84
C LEU A 572 -16.57 24.38 -4.35
N CYS A 573 -15.78 23.70 -3.54
CA CYS A 573 -15.56 24.01 -2.13
C CYS A 573 -14.19 23.51 -1.68
N ARG A 574 -13.69 24.07 -0.58
CA ARG A 574 -12.39 23.73 -0.02
C ARG A 574 -12.52 23.34 1.46
N PRO A 575 -11.92 22.18 1.86
CA PRO A 575 -11.98 21.73 3.25
C PRO A 575 -11.53 22.75 4.29
N GLY A 576 -10.44 23.47 4.03
CA GLY A 576 -9.94 24.51 4.91
C GLY A 576 -10.93 25.66 5.15
N ASP A 577 -11.80 25.97 4.17
CA ASP A 577 -12.76 27.08 4.29
C ASP A 577 -13.98 26.76 5.16
N PHE A 578 -14.29 25.49 5.40
CA PHE A 578 -15.42 25.11 6.26
C PHE A 578 -15.01 24.63 7.66
N GLY A 579 -13.71 24.61 7.96
CA GLY A 579 -13.24 24.37 9.33
C GLY A 579 -12.54 23.03 9.53
N ALA A 580 -12.12 22.34 8.47
CA ALA A 580 -11.22 21.18 8.61
C ALA A 580 -9.79 21.66 8.95
N ASP A 581 -9.14 20.99 9.89
CA ASP A 581 -7.76 21.26 10.30
C ASP A 581 -6.74 20.41 9.57
N VAL A 582 -7.12 19.18 9.21
CA VAL A 582 -6.32 18.24 8.44
C VAL A 582 -7.20 17.56 7.40
N CYS A 583 -6.63 17.31 6.22
CA CYS A 583 -7.28 16.50 5.20
C CYS A 583 -6.25 15.63 4.48
N HIS A 584 -6.50 14.34 4.33
CA HIS A 584 -5.73 13.54 3.38
C HIS A 584 -6.43 13.48 2.01
N LEU A 585 -5.63 13.29 0.99
CA LEU A 585 -6.08 13.15 -0.39
C LEU A 585 -5.59 11.81 -0.95
N ASN A 586 -6.43 11.13 -1.75
CA ASN A 586 -5.94 9.99 -2.51
C ASN A 586 -5.69 10.40 -3.96
N LEU A 587 -4.41 10.59 -4.33
CA LEU A 587 -4.06 10.98 -5.70
C LEU A 587 -4.43 9.89 -6.74
N HIS A 588 -4.55 8.66 -6.30
CA HIS A 588 -5.03 7.51 -7.08
C HIS A 588 -6.57 7.43 -7.23
N LYS A 589 -7.27 8.52 -6.89
CA LYS A 589 -8.70 8.71 -7.12
C LYS A 589 -8.92 9.95 -8.00
N THR A 590 -9.20 11.10 -7.39
CA THR A 590 -9.50 12.35 -8.08
C THR A 590 -8.37 12.83 -9.00
N PHE A 591 -7.10 12.60 -8.62
CA PHE A 591 -5.93 13.13 -9.32
C PHE A 591 -5.20 12.10 -10.20
N CYS A 592 -5.92 11.12 -10.71
CA CYS A 592 -5.59 10.30 -11.88
C CYS A 592 -4.48 9.26 -11.77
N ILE A 593 -3.83 9.08 -10.64
CA ILE A 593 -2.92 7.93 -10.51
C ILE A 593 -3.73 6.65 -10.70
N PRO A 594 -3.33 5.72 -11.58
CA PRO A 594 -4.06 4.47 -11.84
C PRO A 594 -4.20 3.62 -10.58
N HIS A 595 -5.38 3.04 -10.41
CA HIS A 595 -5.66 2.18 -9.24
C HIS A 595 -4.92 0.83 -9.26
N GLY A 596 -4.47 0.35 -10.43
CA GLY A 596 -3.57 -0.80 -10.59
C GLY A 596 -4.03 -2.11 -9.94
N GLY A 597 -5.33 -2.31 -9.78
CA GLY A 597 -5.88 -3.49 -9.10
C GLY A 597 -5.82 -3.45 -7.55
N GLY A 598 -5.47 -2.29 -6.97
CA GLY A 598 -5.34 -2.09 -5.52
C GLY A 598 -4.05 -1.37 -5.11
N GLY A 599 -3.57 -0.53 -5.99
CA GLY A 599 -2.37 0.29 -5.92
C GLY A 599 -1.55 0.25 -7.21
N PRO A 600 -0.72 1.29 -7.43
CA PRO A 600 -0.06 2.13 -6.42
C PRO A 600 -0.98 3.19 -5.80
N GLY A 601 -0.57 3.72 -4.63
CA GLY A 601 -1.26 4.76 -3.93
C GLY A 601 -0.35 5.93 -3.52
N MET A 602 -0.99 7.09 -3.31
CA MET A 602 -0.41 8.26 -2.67
C MET A 602 -1.48 8.93 -1.81
N GLY A 603 -1.10 9.37 -0.62
CA GLY A 603 -2.02 9.95 0.35
C GLY A 603 -1.50 11.25 0.98
N PRO A 604 -1.22 12.33 0.19
CA PRO A 604 -0.81 13.60 0.76
C PRO A 604 -1.74 14.11 1.84
N ILE A 605 -1.20 14.84 2.81
CA ILE A 605 -1.98 15.53 3.84
C ILE A 605 -1.83 17.03 3.70
N GLY A 606 -2.96 17.74 3.70
CA GLY A 606 -3.04 19.18 3.87
C GLY A 606 -3.37 19.53 5.31
N VAL A 607 -2.76 20.59 5.84
CA VAL A 607 -2.95 21.03 7.23
C VAL A 607 -3.19 22.52 7.35
N ALA A 608 -3.99 22.90 8.34
CA ALA A 608 -4.16 24.28 8.75
C ALA A 608 -2.85 24.85 9.35
N LEU A 609 -2.70 26.18 9.37
CA LEU A 609 -1.44 26.86 9.74
C LEU A 609 -0.88 26.43 11.12
N HIS A 610 -1.73 26.23 12.11
CA HIS A 610 -1.31 25.83 13.46
C HIS A 610 -0.78 24.39 13.54
N LEU A 611 -1.07 23.56 12.54
CA LEU A 611 -0.58 22.16 12.46
C LEU A 611 0.66 22.02 11.56
N LEU A 612 1.05 23.05 10.81
CA LEU A 612 2.22 23.03 9.93
C LEU A 612 3.50 22.57 10.65
N PRO A 613 3.81 22.98 11.91
CA PRO A 613 4.99 22.52 12.63
C PRO A 613 5.01 21.01 12.92
N PHE A 614 3.91 20.32 12.73
CA PHE A 614 3.74 18.92 13.10
C PHE A 614 3.65 17.97 11.89
N LEU A 615 3.90 18.48 10.68
CA LEU A 615 3.98 17.64 9.48
C LEU A 615 5.09 16.58 9.59
N PRO A 616 4.97 15.44 8.89
CA PRO A 616 6.00 14.41 8.89
C PRO A 616 7.37 14.96 8.45
N SER A 617 8.39 14.72 9.28
CA SER A 617 9.79 15.00 8.95
C SER A 617 10.47 13.79 8.33
N HIS A 618 11.65 13.99 7.71
CA HIS A 618 12.47 12.88 7.24
C HIS A 618 13.96 13.21 7.47
N PRO A 619 14.72 12.34 8.18
CA PRO A 619 16.08 12.65 8.63
C PRO A 619 17.10 12.83 7.50
N LYS A 620 16.76 12.39 6.27
CA LYS A 620 17.61 12.52 5.09
C LYS A 620 17.31 13.74 4.22
N LEU A 621 16.25 14.47 4.52
CA LEU A 621 16.02 15.78 3.90
C LEU A 621 16.78 16.85 4.67
N GLN A 622 17.71 17.50 4.02
CA GLN A 622 18.44 18.68 4.57
C GLN A 622 17.65 20.00 4.42
N LEU A 623 16.37 19.91 4.10
CA LEU A 623 15.49 21.05 4.02
C LEU A 623 15.35 21.73 5.36
N ALA A 624 15.28 23.06 5.40
CA ALA A 624 14.99 23.83 6.61
C ALA A 624 13.71 23.38 7.32
N GLU A 625 12.76 22.83 6.56
CA GLU A 625 11.51 22.25 7.04
C GLU A 625 11.62 20.79 7.52
N ALA A 626 12.59 20.03 7.01
CA ALA A 626 12.82 18.64 7.38
C ALA A 626 13.50 18.46 8.75
N ASN A 627 14.17 19.48 9.23
CA ASN A 627 14.71 19.54 10.59
C ASN A 627 13.69 20.15 11.57
N ASN A 628 12.39 19.96 11.31
CA ASN A 628 11.37 20.44 12.23
C ASN A 628 11.41 19.62 13.54
N PRO A 629 11.93 20.18 14.65
CA PRO A 629 12.07 19.43 15.90
C PRO A 629 10.72 19.05 16.53
N ASN A 630 9.64 19.67 16.07
CA ASN A 630 8.28 19.41 16.52
C ASN A 630 7.53 18.46 15.58
N GLY A 631 8.07 18.16 14.42
CA GLY A 631 7.46 17.29 13.45
C GLY A 631 7.30 15.86 13.98
N VAL A 632 6.30 15.17 13.49
CA VAL A 632 6.24 13.72 13.65
C VAL A 632 7.35 13.07 12.83
N GLY A 633 7.84 11.90 13.27
CA GLY A 633 8.85 11.17 12.52
C GLY A 633 8.34 10.71 11.13
N PRO A 634 9.21 10.07 10.33
CA PRO A 634 8.84 9.63 8.99
C PRO A 634 7.74 8.56 9.03
N VAL A 635 6.79 8.65 8.08
CA VAL A 635 5.70 7.69 7.92
C VAL A 635 5.89 6.77 6.71
N SER A 636 6.93 7.02 5.91
CA SER A 636 7.37 6.19 4.78
C SER A 636 8.90 6.17 4.71
N ALA A 637 9.45 5.16 4.01
CA ALA A 637 10.90 5.02 3.85
C ALA A 637 11.56 6.16 3.04
N ALA A 638 10.82 6.71 2.06
CA ALA A 638 11.29 7.78 1.19
C ALA A 638 10.64 9.13 1.55
N PRO A 639 11.36 10.26 1.34
CA PRO A 639 10.89 11.60 1.72
C PRO A 639 9.58 12.02 1.07
N PHE A 640 9.35 11.61 -0.17
CA PHE A 640 8.15 11.93 -0.96
C PHE A 640 7.29 10.70 -1.27
N GLY A 641 7.34 9.68 -0.41
CA GLY A 641 6.54 8.47 -0.55
C GLY A 641 6.73 7.77 -1.90
N SER A 642 5.66 7.59 -2.66
CA SER A 642 5.67 6.99 -4.00
C SER A 642 5.96 8.05 -5.08
N ALA A 643 7.13 8.64 -5.06
CA ALA A 643 7.47 9.87 -5.78
C ALA A 643 7.30 9.81 -7.31
N SER A 644 7.62 8.68 -7.98
CA SER A 644 7.57 8.64 -9.45
C SER A 644 6.17 8.83 -10.01
N ILE A 645 5.13 8.42 -9.27
CA ILE A 645 3.75 8.56 -9.72
C ILE A 645 3.14 9.94 -9.41
N LEU A 646 3.84 10.79 -8.65
CA LEU A 646 3.45 12.19 -8.47
C LEU A 646 3.45 12.95 -9.81
N THR A 647 4.31 12.54 -10.75
CA THR A 647 4.34 13.07 -12.11
C THR A 647 2.99 12.98 -12.81
N ILE A 648 2.22 11.93 -12.57
CA ILE A 648 0.87 11.71 -13.15
C ILE A 648 -0.10 12.79 -12.67
N SER A 649 -0.17 13.00 -11.36
CA SER A 649 -1.05 14.02 -10.78
C SER A 649 -0.60 15.44 -11.17
N TRP A 650 0.71 15.69 -11.22
CA TRP A 650 1.25 16.94 -11.70
C TRP A 650 0.84 17.21 -13.16
N MET A 651 1.00 16.21 -14.05
CA MET A 651 0.57 16.30 -15.45
C MET A 651 -0.94 16.55 -15.57
N TYR A 652 -1.75 15.80 -14.83
CA TYR A 652 -3.21 15.95 -14.83
C TYR A 652 -3.63 17.38 -14.46
N ILE A 653 -3.15 17.88 -13.31
CA ILE A 653 -3.48 19.24 -12.86
C ILE A 653 -2.99 20.28 -13.89
N ARG A 654 -1.77 20.10 -14.40
CA ARG A 654 -1.19 21.02 -15.39
C ARG A 654 -1.95 21.06 -16.71
N MET A 655 -2.40 19.91 -17.20
CA MET A 655 -3.14 19.79 -18.47
C MET A 655 -4.58 20.30 -18.32
N MET A 656 -5.25 20.00 -17.20
CA MET A 656 -6.64 20.39 -16.97
C MET A 656 -6.78 21.86 -16.60
N GLY A 657 -5.87 22.39 -15.81
CA GLY A 657 -5.98 23.73 -15.23
C GLY A 657 -7.19 23.86 -14.28
N ALA A 658 -7.33 25.03 -13.67
CA ALA A 658 -8.41 25.29 -12.71
C ALA A 658 -9.82 25.09 -13.32
N GLN A 659 -10.01 25.53 -14.55
CA GLN A 659 -11.30 25.37 -15.25
C GLN A 659 -11.61 23.91 -15.52
N GLY A 660 -10.66 23.15 -16.09
CA GLY A 660 -10.87 21.75 -16.42
C GLY A 660 -11.14 20.90 -15.18
N LEU A 661 -10.42 21.11 -14.08
CA LEU A 661 -10.66 20.43 -12.81
C LEU A 661 -12.07 20.73 -12.26
N THR A 662 -12.52 21.97 -12.33
CA THR A 662 -13.87 22.37 -11.92
C THR A 662 -14.94 21.71 -12.78
N GLU A 663 -14.76 21.67 -14.11
CA GLU A 663 -15.70 21.02 -15.02
C GLU A 663 -15.72 19.48 -14.80
N ALA A 664 -14.59 18.86 -14.51
CA ALA A 664 -14.53 17.44 -14.13
C ALA A 664 -15.38 17.15 -12.89
N THR A 665 -15.26 17.97 -11.84
CA THR A 665 -16.09 17.85 -10.63
C THR A 665 -17.59 18.00 -10.93
N LYS A 666 -17.98 18.98 -11.74
CA LYS A 666 -19.37 19.16 -12.16
C LYS A 666 -19.89 17.96 -12.95
N ALA A 667 -19.07 17.42 -13.86
CA ALA A 667 -19.42 16.25 -14.64
C ALA A 667 -19.60 15.01 -13.75
N ALA A 668 -18.73 14.80 -12.77
CA ALA A 668 -18.84 13.67 -11.81
C ALA A 668 -20.17 13.74 -11.04
N ILE A 669 -20.54 14.92 -10.52
CA ILE A 669 -21.80 15.13 -9.82
C ILE A 669 -23.00 14.93 -10.78
N LEU A 670 -22.93 15.45 -12.00
CA LEU A 670 -23.97 15.31 -13.00
C LEU A 670 -24.20 13.83 -13.35
N ASN A 671 -23.14 13.08 -13.61
CA ASN A 671 -23.20 11.68 -14.00
C ASN A 671 -23.81 10.81 -12.89
N ALA A 672 -23.42 11.03 -11.63
CA ALA A 672 -24.01 10.32 -10.48
C ALA A 672 -25.51 10.61 -10.35
N ASN A 673 -25.92 11.88 -10.48
CA ASN A 673 -27.34 12.28 -10.44
C ASN A 673 -28.13 11.75 -11.65
N TYR A 674 -27.49 11.65 -12.83
CA TYR A 674 -28.12 11.04 -14.01
C TYR A 674 -28.43 9.56 -13.77
N ILE A 675 -27.47 8.77 -13.27
CA ILE A 675 -27.70 7.35 -12.92
C ILE A 675 -28.75 7.24 -11.81
N ALA A 676 -28.63 8.02 -10.75
CA ALA A 676 -29.58 8.01 -9.64
C ALA A 676 -31.01 8.26 -10.14
N LYS A 677 -31.20 9.22 -11.04
CA LYS A 677 -32.51 9.54 -11.62
C LYS A 677 -33.04 8.44 -12.54
N ARG A 678 -32.17 7.83 -13.36
CA ARG A 678 -32.53 6.72 -14.26
C ARG A 678 -32.96 5.47 -13.50
N LEU A 679 -32.32 5.20 -12.36
CA LEU A 679 -32.55 3.98 -11.59
C LEU A 679 -33.64 4.11 -10.52
N ASP A 680 -34.01 5.32 -10.11
CA ASP A 680 -34.90 5.58 -8.93
C ASP A 680 -36.30 4.92 -9.05
N GLY A 681 -36.80 4.68 -10.26
CA GLY A 681 -38.06 3.97 -10.50
C GLY A 681 -38.00 2.45 -10.37
N TYR A 682 -36.78 1.88 -10.32
CA TYR A 682 -36.50 0.44 -10.28
C TYR A 682 -35.84 0.03 -8.97
N TYR A 683 -34.87 0.81 -8.53
CA TYR A 683 -34.13 0.65 -7.29
C TYR A 683 -34.15 1.96 -6.53
N PRO A 684 -34.79 2.02 -5.35
CA PRO A 684 -34.81 3.26 -4.57
C PRO A 684 -33.38 3.75 -4.28
N VAL A 685 -33.13 5.04 -4.53
CA VAL A 685 -31.90 5.70 -4.08
C VAL A 685 -32.04 5.99 -2.60
N LEU A 686 -31.21 5.34 -1.76
CA LEU A 686 -31.39 5.27 -0.32
C LEU A 686 -31.22 6.62 0.37
N TYR A 687 -30.22 7.41 -0.04
CA TYR A 687 -29.93 8.71 0.53
C TYR A 687 -29.90 9.79 -0.57
N LYS A 688 -30.52 10.89 -0.28
CA LYS A 688 -30.56 12.08 -1.12
C LYS A 688 -30.50 13.32 -0.24
N GLY A 689 -29.76 14.33 -0.65
CA GLY A 689 -29.73 15.60 0.04
C GLY A 689 -31.11 16.30 0.00
N LYS A 690 -31.26 17.39 0.74
CA LYS A 690 -32.52 18.17 0.87
C LYS A 690 -33.18 18.59 -0.46
N ARG A 691 -32.40 18.65 -1.55
CA ARG A 691 -32.89 18.97 -2.90
C ARG A 691 -33.21 17.72 -3.73
N GLY A 692 -33.15 16.52 -3.17
CA GLY A 692 -33.38 15.27 -3.87
C GLY A 692 -32.20 14.84 -4.78
N LEU A 693 -31.01 15.43 -4.59
CA LEU A 693 -29.80 15.17 -5.36
C LEU A 693 -28.77 14.40 -4.54
N VAL A 694 -27.87 13.69 -5.24
CA VAL A 694 -26.69 13.01 -4.67
C VAL A 694 -25.43 13.81 -5.01
N ALA A 695 -24.29 13.47 -4.39
CA ALA A 695 -22.98 14.03 -4.69
C ALA A 695 -22.40 13.36 -5.97
N HIS A 696 -21.17 12.83 -5.91
CA HIS A 696 -20.52 12.16 -7.05
C HIS A 696 -20.76 10.64 -7.10
N GLU A 697 -21.49 10.10 -6.14
CA GLU A 697 -21.88 8.69 -6.04
C GLU A 697 -23.29 8.57 -5.47
N CYS A 698 -23.92 7.40 -5.67
CA CYS A 698 -25.25 7.13 -5.13
C CYS A 698 -25.36 5.69 -4.61
N ILE A 699 -26.24 5.49 -3.64
CA ILE A 699 -26.54 4.18 -3.06
C ILE A 699 -27.94 3.74 -3.47
N VAL A 700 -28.02 2.61 -4.18
CA VAL A 700 -29.31 1.99 -4.55
C VAL A 700 -29.64 0.83 -3.63
N ASP A 701 -30.90 0.73 -3.21
CA ASP A 701 -31.39 -0.22 -2.22
C ASP A 701 -32.02 -1.46 -2.89
N LEU A 702 -31.47 -2.64 -2.59
CA LEU A 702 -31.94 -3.93 -3.10
C LEU A 702 -32.64 -4.77 -2.02
N ARG A 703 -32.71 -4.31 -0.77
CA ARG A 703 -33.25 -5.08 0.37
C ARG A 703 -34.71 -5.50 0.18
N GLN A 704 -35.48 -4.75 -0.58
CA GLN A 704 -36.88 -5.10 -0.92
C GLN A 704 -37.04 -6.44 -1.65
N PHE A 705 -36.02 -6.91 -2.36
CA PHE A 705 -36.04 -8.16 -3.13
C PHE A 705 -35.65 -9.40 -2.31
N LYS A 706 -35.17 -9.20 -1.08
CA LYS A 706 -34.70 -10.29 -0.22
C LYS A 706 -35.83 -11.30 0.13
N SER A 707 -37.06 -10.85 0.27
CA SER A 707 -38.21 -11.73 0.53
C SER A 707 -38.53 -12.68 -0.64
N ALA A 708 -38.13 -12.30 -1.87
CA ALA A 708 -38.21 -13.16 -3.06
C ALA A 708 -36.99 -14.09 -3.21
N GLY A 709 -36.02 -14.00 -2.30
CA GLY A 709 -34.78 -14.80 -2.33
C GLY A 709 -33.66 -14.20 -3.19
N VAL A 710 -33.79 -12.95 -3.67
CA VAL A 710 -32.75 -12.27 -4.45
C VAL A 710 -31.88 -11.42 -3.52
N GLU A 711 -30.61 -11.72 -3.49
CA GLU A 711 -29.58 -11.00 -2.72
C GLU A 711 -28.83 -10.00 -3.61
N VAL A 712 -28.23 -8.99 -2.98
CA VAL A 712 -27.43 -7.98 -3.69
C VAL A 712 -26.27 -8.60 -4.48
N GLU A 713 -25.69 -9.69 -3.97
CA GLU A 713 -24.62 -10.42 -4.67
C GLU A 713 -25.10 -11.04 -5.98
N ASP A 714 -26.36 -11.49 -6.07
CA ASP A 714 -26.93 -12.05 -7.30
C ASP A 714 -26.92 -11.00 -8.42
N VAL A 715 -27.30 -9.76 -8.12
CA VAL A 715 -27.27 -8.64 -9.06
C VAL A 715 -25.83 -8.29 -9.43
N ALA A 716 -24.92 -8.25 -8.47
CA ALA A 716 -23.50 -8.01 -8.70
C ALA A 716 -22.89 -9.05 -9.65
N LYS A 717 -23.17 -10.34 -9.45
CA LYS A 717 -22.72 -11.42 -10.34
C LYS A 717 -23.39 -11.38 -11.70
N ARG A 718 -24.67 -11.00 -11.77
CA ARG A 718 -25.37 -10.89 -13.05
C ARG A 718 -24.85 -9.73 -13.91
N LEU A 719 -24.40 -8.61 -13.32
CA LEU A 719 -23.75 -7.52 -14.04
C LEU A 719 -22.51 -7.99 -14.82
N MET A 720 -21.77 -8.99 -14.33
CA MET A 720 -20.64 -9.57 -15.09
C MET A 720 -21.11 -10.18 -16.43
N ASP A 721 -22.29 -10.80 -16.48
CA ASP A 721 -22.87 -11.31 -17.73
C ASP A 721 -23.25 -10.19 -18.70
N TYR A 722 -23.56 -8.99 -18.18
CA TYR A 722 -23.82 -7.79 -18.98
C TYR A 722 -22.52 -7.05 -19.39
N GLY A 723 -21.35 -7.55 -18.96
CA GLY A 723 -20.04 -6.98 -19.30
C GLY A 723 -19.64 -5.79 -18.40
N PHE A 724 -20.12 -5.77 -17.16
CA PHE A 724 -19.76 -4.76 -16.18
C PHE A 724 -19.12 -5.38 -14.93
N HIS A 725 -18.13 -4.71 -14.39
CA HIS A 725 -17.72 -4.90 -13.00
C HIS A 725 -18.86 -4.42 -12.07
N ALA A 726 -19.13 -5.17 -11.02
CA ALA A 726 -20.16 -4.76 -10.07
C ALA A 726 -19.77 -3.47 -9.32
N PRO A 727 -20.73 -2.61 -8.96
CA PRO A 727 -20.52 -1.57 -7.96
C PRO A 727 -20.11 -2.15 -6.59
N THR A 728 -19.70 -1.29 -5.68
CA THR A 728 -19.37 -1.72 -4.31
C THR A 728 -20.61 -2.29 -3.61
N VAL A 729 -20.47 -3.52 -3.10
CA VAL A 729 -21.57 -4.31 -2.52
C VAL A 729 -21.62 -4.12 -1.01
N SER A 730 -22.83 -3.89 -0.48
CA SER A 730 -23.11 -3.86 0.97
C SER A 730 -22.24 -2.87 1.77
N PHE A 731 -21.89 -1.75 1.16
CA PHE A 731 -21.17 -0.67 1.84
C PHE A 731 -21.76 0.69 1.47
N PRO A 732 -21.90 1.62 2.41
CA PRO A 732 -21.79 1.48 3.88
C PRO A 732 -22.99 0.75 4.50
N VAL A 733 -24.00 0.46 3.72
CA VAL A 733 -25.25 -0.18 4.16
C VAL A 733 -25.37 -1.59 3.58
N ALA A 734 -25.62 -2.59 4.41
CA ALA A 734 -25.79 -3.97 3.96
C ALA A 734 -27.00 -4.12 3.00
N GLY A 735 -26.83 -4.88 1.93
CA GLY A 735 -27.87 -5.14 0.93
C GLY A 735 -28.10 -4.01 -0.08
N THR A 736 -27.11 -3.14 -0.27
CA THR A 736 -27.15 -2.03 -1.22
C THR A 736 -25.98 -2.12 -2.21
N LEU A 737 -26.06 -1.35 -3.30
CA LEU A 737 -24.95 -1.09 -4.23
C LEU A 737 -24.60 0.39 -4.20
N MET A 738 -23.30 0.69 -4.06
CA MET A 738 -22.78 2.05 -4.15
C MET A 738 -22.15 2.25 -5.53
N ILE A 739 -22.64 3.23 -6.28
CA ILE A 739 -22.31 3.47 -7.68
C ILE A 739 -21.61 4.82 -7.79
N GLU A 740 -20.37 4.82 -8.30
CA GLU A 740 -19.60 6.01 -8.66
C GLU A 740 -19.23 5.95 -10.15
N PRO A 741 -19.89 6.74 -11.02
CA PRO A 741 -19.62 6.69 -12.47
C PRO A 741 -18.39 7.47 -12.91
N THR A 742 -17.87 8.37 -12.09
CA THR A 742 -16.83 9.36 -12.39
C THR A 742 -17.19 10.37 -13.51
N GLU A 743 -16.28 11.32 -13.74
CA GLU A 743 -16.41 12.30 -14.82
C GLU A 743 -15.94 11.77 -16.19
N SER A 744 -15.16 10.70 -16.22
CA SER A 744 -14.52 10.19 -17.43
C SER A 744 -15.47 9.41 -18.35
N GLU A 745 -16.65 9.06 -17.84
CA GLU A 745 -17.58 8.21 -18.58
C GLU A 745 -18.49 9.00 -19.52
N SER A 746 -18.68 8.45 -20.71
CA SER A 746 -19.61 9.03 -21.69
C SER A 746 -21.06 8.77 -21.31
N LYS A 747 -21.97 9.64 -21.77
CA LYS A 747 -23.41 9.41 -21.59
C LYS A 747 -23.88 8.06 -22.15
N ALA A 748 -23.32 7.62 -23.28
CA ALA A 748 -23.66 6.33 -23.88
C ALA A 748 -23.28 5.15 -22.95
N GLU A 749 -22.17 5.24 -22.25
CA GLU A 749 -21.76 4.22 -21.27
C GLU A 749 -22.63 4.26 -20.00
N LEU A 750 -22.99 5.45 -19.53
CA LEU A 750 -23.95 5.60 -18.42
C LEU A 750 -25.32 5.00 -18.80
N ASP A 751 -25.79 5.23 -20.03
CA ASP A 751 -27.02 4.64 -20.53
C ASP A 751 -26.93 3.11 -20.58
N ARG A 752 -25.83 2.56 -21.12
CA ARG A 752 -25.58 1.12 -21.19
C ARG A 752 -25.60 0.47 -19.81
N PHE A 753 -24.98 1.10 -18.80
CA PHE A 753 -25.02 0.62 -17.43
C PHE A 753 -26.45 0.66 -16.85
N CYS A 754 -27.16 1.79 -17.01
CA CYS A 754 -28.52 1.90 -16.53
C CYS A 754 -29.46 0.86 -17.21
N ASP A 755 -29.30 0.64 -18.51
CA ASP A 755 -30.11 -0.34 -19.25
C ASP A 755 -29.82 -1.77 -18.77
N ALA A 756 -28.55 -2.10 -18.44
CA ALA A 756 -28.20 -3.38 -17.81
C ALA A 756 -28.90 -3.55 -16.45
N MET A 757 -28.82 -2.53 -15.58
CA MET A 757 -29.50 -2.56 -14.28
C MET A 757 -31.04 -2.68 -14.41
N ILE A 758 -31.65 -1.96 -15.34
CA ILE A 758 -33.10 -2.02 -15.60
C ILE A 758 -33.49 -3.41 -16.15
N SER A 759 -32.69 -4.00 -17.03
CA SER A 759 -32.90 -5.36 -17.53
C SER A 759 -32.82 -6.39 -16.39
N ILE A 760 -31.81 -6.29 -15.52
CA ILE A 760 -31.68 -7.13 -14.33
C ILE A 760 -32.89 -6.97 -13.40
N HIS A 761 -33.43 -5.75 -13.25
CA HIS A 761 -34.69 -5.55 -12.49
C HIS A 761 -35.83 -6.34 -13.09
N GLY A 762 -35.93 -6.40 -14.43
CA GLY A 762 -36.92 -7.25 -15.12
C GLY A 762 -36.77 -8.72 -14.76
N GLU A 763 -35.51 -9.23 -14.74
CA GLU A 763 -35.20 -10.59 -14.32
C GLU A 763 -35.57 -10.84 -12.83
N ILE A 764 -35.35 -9.86 -11.95
CA ILE A 764 -35.79 -9.89 -10.54
C ILE A 764 -37.31 -10.00 -10.45
N GLN A 765 -38.06 -9.22 -11.25
CA GLN A 765 -39.53 -9.26 -11.24
C GLN A 765 -40.08 -10.62 -11.68
N GLN A 766 -39.40 -11.34 -12.56
CA GLN A 766 -39.78 -12.71 -12.92
C GLN A 766 -39.73 -13.65 -11.71
N VAL A 767 -38.71 -13.50 -10.85
CA VAL A 767 -38.60 -14.27 -9.59
C VAL A 767 -39.67 -13.84 -8.58
N VAL A 768 -39.88 -12.52 -8.43
CA VAL A 768 -40.90 -11.96 -7.53
C VAL A 768 -42.31 -12.46 -7.87
N ASN A 769 -42.64 -12.48 -9.17
CA ASN A 769 -43.93 -12.89 -9.71
C ASN A 769 -44.09 -14.41 -9.83
N GLY A 770 -43.04 -15.19 -9.54
CA GLY A 770 -43.07 -16.66 -9.61
C GLY A 770 -43.01 -17.24 -11.02
N THR A 771 -42.69 -16.45 -12.06
CA THR A 771 -42.49 -16.92 -13.42
C THR A 771 -41.08 -17.51 -13.64
N ALA A 772 -40.13 -17.18 -12.77
CA ALA A 772 -38.83 -17.82 -12.67
C ALA A 772 -38.66 -18.49 -11.29
N ASP A 773 -37.97 -19.65 -11.26
CA ASP A 773 -37.70 -20.38 -10.03
C ASP A 773 -36.83 -19.58 -9.06
N LYS A 774 -37.09 -19.67 -7.76
CA LYS A 774 -36.37 -18.89 -6.74
C LYS A 774 -34.93 -19.32 -6.53
N GLN A 775 -34.60 -20.58 -6.79
CA GLN A 775 -33.29 -21.18 -6.54
C GLN A 775 -32.49 -21.42 -7.83
N ASN A 776 -33.20 -21.64 -8.94
CA ASN A 776 -32.59 -21.96 -10.24
C ASN A 776 -33.06 -20.97 -11.31
N ASN A 777 -32.38 -19.84 -11.40
CA ASN A 777 -32.68 -18.75 -12.34
C ASN A 777 -31.39 -18.07 -12.80
N VAL A 778 -31.48 -17.14 -13.75
CA VAL A 778 -30.32 -16.45 -14.35
C VAL A 778 -29.51 -15.65 -13.33
N LEU A 779 -30.14 -15.15 -12.26
CA LEU A 779 -29.48 -14.36 -11.21
C LEU A 779 -28.68 -15.28 -10.26
N LYS A 780 -29.29 -16.37 -9.79
CA LYS A 780 -28.66 -17.33 -8.88
C LYS A 780 -27.48 -18.06 -9.51
N ASN A 781 -27.58 -18.33 -10.81
CA ASN A 781 -26.56 -19.07 -11.54
C ASN A 781 -25.49 -18.16 -12.18
N ALA A 782 -25.62 -16.85 -12.10
CA ALA A 782 -24.62 -15.90 -12.59
C ALA A 782 -23.33 -15.92 -11.73
N PRO A 783 -22.17 -15.64 -12.32
CA PRO A 783 -21.93 -15.34 -13.71
C PRO A 783 -21.83 -16.62 -14.58
N HIS A 784 -22.15 -16.51 -15.88
CA HIS A 784 -22.13 -17.62 -16.83
C HIS A 784 -20.83 -17.64 -17.62
N THR A 785 -20.04 -18.69 -17.49
CA THR A 785 -18.78 -18.86 -18.24
C THR A 785 -19.05 -19.32 -19.67
N ALA A 786 -18.09 -19.07 -20.59
CA ALA A 786 -18.15 -19.58 -21.95
C ALA A 786 -18.33 -21.13 -21.97
N ARG A 787 -17.62 -21.83 -21.07
CA ARG A 787 -17.70 -23.31 -20.97
C ARG A 787 -19.10 -23.77 -20.64
N GLN A 788 -19.77 -23.13 -19.65
CA GLN A 788 -21.16 -23.51 -19.31
C GLN A 788 -22.12 -23.35 -20.50
N VAL A 789 -22.00 -22.20 -21.20
CA VAL A 789 -22.91 -21.86 -22.30
C VAL A 789 -22.68 -22.72 -23.53
N THR A 790 -21.44 -23.17 -23.76
CA THR A 790 -21.07 -24.01 -24.92
C THR A 790 -21.12 -25.52 -24.61
N SER A 791 -21.39 -25.93 -23.38
CA SER A 791 -21.54 -27.33 -23.00
C SER A 791 -22.73 -27.97 -23.73
N ASP A 792 -22.65 -29.25 -24.12
CA ASP A 792 -23.76 -29.98 -24.67
C ASP A 792 -24.91 -30.16 -23.66
N ASP A 793 -24.58 -30.26 -22.37
CA ASP A 793 -25.54 -30.32 -21.28
C ASP A 793 -26.02 -28.92 -20.86
N TRP A 794 -27.33 -28.68 -21.02
CA TRP A 794 -27.98 -27.47 -20.53
C TRP A 794 -29.29 -27.82 -19.83
N SER A 795 -29.24 -28.00 -18.53
CA SER A 795 -30.40 -28.40 -17.71
C SER A 795 -31.08 -27.22 -17.01
N ARG A 796 -30.70 -26.00 -17.35
CA ARG A 796 -31.22 -24.79 -16.69
C ARG A 796 -32.60 -24.41 -17.28
N PRO A 797 -33.54 -23.83 -16.48
CA PRO A 797 -34.90 -23.50 -16.91
C PRO A 797 -35.00 -22.25 -17.79
N TYR A 798 -33.87 -21.72 -18.28
CA TYR A 798 -33.76 -20.57 -19.17
C TYR A 798 -32.80 -20.88 -20.33
N SER A 799 -32.86 -20.09 -21.39
CA SER A 799 -32.05 -20.32 -22.58
C SER A 799 -30.58 -19.93 -22.42
N ARG A 800 -29.70 -20.56 -23.21
CA ARG A 800 -28.30 -20.12 -23.33
C ARG A 800 -28.18 -18.67 -23.78
N SER A 801 -29.11 -18.20 -24.62
CA SER A 801 -29.14 -16.81 -25.06
C SER A 801 -29.43 -15.84 -23.94
N GLU A 802 -30.37 -16.14 -23.04
CA GLU A 802 -30.65 -15.35 -21.82
C GLU A 802 -29.44 -15.35 -20.87
N ALA A 803 -28.75 -16.49 -20.76
CA ALA A 803 -27.54 -16.59 -19.94
C ALA A 803 -26.42 -15.70 -20.46
N ALA A 804 -26.06 -15.86 -21.74
CA ALA A 804 -24.86 -15.28 -22.35
C ALA A 804 -25.05 -13.88 -22.94
N PHE A 805 -26.21 -13.63 -23.55
CA PHE A 805 -26.46 -12.44 -24.35
C PHE A 805 -27.76 -11.73 -23.92
N PRO A 806 -27.84 -11.32 -22.61
CA PRO A 806 -29.06 -10.69 -22.09
C PRO A 806 -29.31 -9.29 -22.68
N ALA A 807 -28.34 -8.71 -23.37
CA ALA A 807 -28.45 -7.40 -24.02
C ALA A 807 -27.87 -7.42 -25.45
N PRO A 808 -28.39 -6.56 -26.37
CA PRO A 808 -27.98 -6.56 -27.78
C PRO A 808 -26.47 -6.35 -28.02
N TRP A 809 -25.85 -5.42 -27.30
CA TRP A 809 -24.41 -5.09 -27.45
C TRP A 809 -23.49 -6.26 -27.16
N LEU A 810 -23.92 -7.24 -26.36
CA LEU A 810 -23.12 -8.42 -26.02
C LEU A 810 -22.93 -9.40 -27.18
N ARG A 811 -23.71 -9.28 -28.26
CA ARG A 811 -23.52 -10.09 -29.44
C ARG A 811 -22.34 -9.64 -30.30
N GLU A 812 -21.98 -8.35 -30.19
CA GLU A 812 -20.83 -7.77 -30.90
C GLU A 812 -19.54 -7.88 -30.08
N ALA A 813 -19.63 -7.64 -28.76
CA ALA A 813 -18.48 -7.66 -27.86
C ALA A 813 -18.88 -8.31 -26.52
N LYS A 814 -18.58 -9.61 -26.36
CA LYS A 814 -18.86 -10.36 -25.13
C LYS A 814 -17.60 -10.52 -24.29
N PHE A 815 -17.64 -9.99 -23.08
CA PHE A 815 -16.72 -10.40 -22.02
C PHE A 815 -17.23 -11.71 -21.39
N TRP A 816 -16.36 -12.71 -21.30
CA TRP A 816 -16.67 -13.98 -20.66
C TRP A 816 -16.04 -14.07 -19.28
N PRO A 817 -16.83 -14.20 -18.20
CA PRO A 817 -16.30 -14.48 -16.87
C PRO A 817 -15.40 -15.72 -16.88
N ALA A 818 -14.22 -15.60 -16.26
CA ALA A 818 -13.23 -16.68 -16.25
C ALA A 818 -13.65 -17.86 -15.34
N VAL A 819 -14.45 -17.58 -14.31
CA VAL A 819 -14.97 -18.56 -13.35
C VAL A 819 -16.47 -18.35 -13.13
N ALA A 820 -17.18 -19.39 -12.75
CA ALA A 820 -18.55 -19.32 -12.29
C ALA A 820 -18.61 -18.74 -10.85
N ARG A 821 -19.74 -18.81 -10.17
CA ARG A 821 -19.88 -18.29 -8.80
C ARG A 821 -18.95 -19.04 -7.85
N ILE A 822 -18.06 -18.32 -7.17
CA ILE A 822 -17.09 -18.87 -6.21
C ILE A 822 -17.82 -19.25 -4.90
N ASP A 823 -17.50 -20.43 -4.35
CA ASP A 823 -17.91 -20.83 -3.01
C ASP A 823 -17.01 -20.14 -1.95
N ASN A 824 -17.51 -19.02 -1.43
CA ASN A 824 -16.81 -18.25 -0.41
C ASN A 824 -16.75 -18.98 0.93
N VAL A 825 -17.79 -19.74 1.28
CA VAL A 825 -17.86 -20.46 2.56
C VAL A 825 -16.85 -21.61 2.60
N TYR A 826 -16.76 -22.35 1.51
CA TYR A 826 -15.74 -23.38 1.36
C TYR A 826 -14.34 -22.80 1.47
N GLY A 827 -14.03 -21.73 0.74
CA GLY A 827 -12.73 -21.08 0.75
C GLY A 827 -12.33 -20.52 2.13
N ASP A 828 -13.28 -20.04 2.92
CA ASP A 828 -12.99 -19.59 4.29
C ASP A 828 -12.69 -20.75 5.26
N ARG A 829 -13.31 -21.90 5.05
CA ARG A 829 -13.11 -23.10 5.87
C ARG A 829 -11.87 -23.90 5.48
N ASN A 830 -11.50 -23.85 4.21
CA ASN A 830 -10.41 -24.62 3.61
C ASN A 830 -9.37 -23.65 3.02
N LEU A 831 -8.67 -22.94 3.90
CA LEU A 831 -7.73 -21.89 3.49
C LEU A 831 -6.53 -22.49 2.78
N VAL A 832 -6.38 -22.19 1.48
CA VAL A 832 -5.21 -22.49 0.66
C VAL A 832 -4.71 -21.17 0.07
N CYS A 833 -3.53 -20.73 0.49
CA CYS A 833 -2.87 -19.49 0.05
C CYS A 833 -1.53 -19.76 -0.67
N SER A 834 -1.36 -20.94 -1.25
CA SER A 834 -0.23 -21.33 -2.09
C SER A 834 -0.65 -21.46 -3.55
N CYS A 835 0.31 -21.45 -4.48
CA CYS A 835 0.04 -21.75 -5.88
C CYS A 835 -0.50 -23.18 -5.98
N PRO A 836 -1.73 -23.40 -6.49
CA PRO A 836 -2.22 -24.75 -6.73
C PRO A 836 -1.37 -25.42 -7.83
N PRO A 837 -1.19 -26.74 -7.77
CA PRO A 837 -0.51 -27.45 -8.85
C PRO A 837 -1.29 -27.30 -10.17
N MET A 838 -0.58 -27.38 -11.29
CA MET A 838 -1.17 -27.14 -12.63
C MET A 838 -2.32 -28.10 -12.94
N GLU A 839 -2.27 -29.32 -12.43
CA GLU A 839 -3.29 -30.34 -12.62
C GLU A 839 -4.67 -29.94 -12.08
N MET A 840 -4.73 -29.00 -11.14
CA MET A 840 -6.01 -28.44 -10.66
C MET A 840 -6.71 -27.53 -11.69
N PHE A 841 -5.98 -27.10 -12.74
CA PHE A 841 -6.50 -26.19 -13.77
C PHE A 841 -6.80 -26.90 -15.11
N GLU A 842 -6.42 -28.17 -15.22
CA GLU A 842 -6.76 -29.05 -16.33
C GLU A 842 -8.18 -29.64 -16.21
#